data_a0d51598163880b3be2782e56a525605
#
_entry.id   a0d51598163880b3be2782e56a525605
#
_cell.length_a   1.000
_cell.length_b   1.000
_cell.length_c   1.000
_cell.angle_alpha   90.00
_cell.angle_beta   90.00
_cell.angle_gamma   90.00
#
_symmetry.space_group_name_H-M   'P 1'
#
loop_
_entity.id
_entity.type
_entity.pdbx_description
1 polymer ?
#
loop_
_entity_poly.entity_id
_entity_poly.type
_entity_poly.pdbx_seq_one_letter_code
_entity_poly.pdbx_strand_id
1 'polypeptide(L)'
;MNGLSKHEVEYRKNNGLSNNDNIKYTRSPKEIILSNVITLFNILNIALAVLVLTTGSIQNITFVSTIIFNTIIAIYQELKAKKILDNIKVTKGDKVTVVREGNKIEIPKEEIVLDDLVYLSSGDSVLVDLEVLKSSSLEVDESVITGESDAIIKRKDDKIMSGSIITSGSGYAKVISIGRNSYANKLVSEASSIKDESSYLQTTINNILKIVTIMIVPVGVLLFITQYFKSGQTYNEAILGTVAGVIGMIPEGLVLLTSVALTAGVIKMAKQNVIIQKLHGIEVLACTDILCLDKTGTITDGTMEVEDEVILNKKINLEEILANINTEESNNATDIALKNKYGVKNTLKVTDRVPFSSAKKCSITEIEGTRYYLGALEYISDKKITDYKELTPYIEKGNRIITLSRGKKEEIEVLAFIIIKDNIRESAKDTLKYFKQQGVDIKIISGDNPITVSNILKSLEFDGHEKHIEGKDLPEDEKELIRVAKETVVFGRMTPKQKQLVIKALKEDSTVAMIGDGVNDILGLKEADCGIALGTGVSAAKSASEVVLTTSDFSVLPEIVNEGRRVVNNIKRVASMYLIKTTYSLLLSLLSIILTYEYPFYPIQLSLISSICVGIPSFFLALEPNYTKVEKDFIVKVFRNALPNGITVVLNIFIVIMFCSVFNQNFESYRLVIVTLTGFITLRLLYTICKPLNLWRKILLVFCSISFFELLILLPDLFLVSKFDIVSIVFITLLGFVDTYIIDFIEELYDKVVQKVRGWKNERKEKNKLA
;
A
#
# COMPACT_ATOMS: atom_id res chain seq x y z
N MET A 1 33.80 -25.52 -18.19
CA MET A 1 32.63 -25.26 -19.04
C MET A 1 32.79 -23.83 -19.55
N ASN A 2 32.73 -23.61 -20.87
CA ASN A 2 33.09 -22.28 -21.43
C ASN A 2 31.93 -21.28 -21.47
N GLY A 3 30.67 -21.74 -21.34
CA GLY A 3 29.49 -20.86 -21.47
C GLY A 3 29.35 -20.26 -22.86
N LEU A 4 28.43 -19.30 -23.01
CA LEU A 4 28.16 -18.64 -24.31
C LEU A 4 29.27 -17.61 -24.67
N SER A 5 29.55 -17.46 -25.97
CA SER A 5 30.38 -16.37 -26.48
C SER A 5 29.60 -15.05 -26.57
N LYS A 6 30.30 -13.91 -26.64
CA LYS A 6 29.67 -12.57 -26.78
C LYS A 6 28.74 -12.51 -28.01
N HIS A 7 29.13 -13.08 -29.12
CA HIS A 7 28.35 -13.10 -30.35
C HIS A 7 27.04 -13.91 -30.18
N GLU A 8 27.09 -15.05 -29.48
CA GLU A 8 25.90 -15.87 -29.21
C GLU A 8 24.93 -15.17 -28.24
N VAL A 9 25.45 -14.44 -27.24
CA VAL A 9 24.64 -13.62 -26.31
C VAL A 9 23.93 -12.50 -27.08
N GLU A 10 24.66 -11.80 -27.96
CA GLU A 10 24.11 -10.69 -28.74
C GLU A 10 23.04 -11.17 -29.74
N TYR A 11 23.30 -12.32 -30.39
CA TYR A 11 22.30 -12.98 -31.25
C TYR A 11 21.02 -13.30 -30.49
N ARG A 12 21.11 -13.85 -29.28
CA ARG A 12 19.93 -14.16 -28.44
C ARG A 12 19.18 -12.89 -27.96
N LYS A 13 19.90 -11.86 -27.56
CA LYS A 13 19.31 -10.56 -27.20
C LYS A 13 18.52 -9.96 -28.37
N ASN A 14 19.08 -9.99 -29.58
CA ASN A 14 18.44 -9.44 -30.79
C ASN A 14 17.21 -10.25 -31.23
N ASN A 15 17.16 -11.54 -30.91
CA ASN A 15 16.02 -12.42 -31.22
C ASN A 15 14.98 -12.47 -30.09
N GLY A 16 15.07 -11.59 -29.04
CA GLY A 16 14.11 -11.54 -27.93
C GLY A 16 14.22 -12.73 -26.96
N LEU A 17 15.36 -13.47 -26.99
CA LEU A 17 15.65 -14.56 -26.06
C LEU A 17 16.42 -14.09 -24.83
N SER A 18 16.13 -12.90 -24.33
CA SER A 18 16.61 -12.35 -23.06
C SER A 18 15.51 -12.36 -22.03
N ASN A 19 15.90 -12.39 -20.75
CA ASN A 19 14.98 -12.35 -19.61
C ASN A 19 14.42 -10.93 -19.39
N ASN A 20 14.14 -10.23 -20.48
CA ASN A 20 13.63 -8.87 -20.46
C ASN A 20 12.09 -8.95 -20.37
N ASP A 21 11.59 -8.89 -19.15
CA ASP A 21 10.16 -8.71 -18.91
C ASP A 21 9.79 -7.28 -19.27
N ASN A 22 9.35 -7.07 -20.52
CA ASN A 22 8.74 -5.82 -20.97
C ASN A 22 7.37 -5.59 -20.28
N ILE A 23 7.26 -5.83 -18.98
CA ILE A 23 6.16 -5.34 -18.18
C ILE A 23 6.42 -3.85 -18.01
N LYS A 24 5.79 -3.04 -18.86
CA LYS A 24 5.76 -1.59 -18.71
C LYS A 24 4.99 -1.27 -17.43
N TYR A 25 5.70 -1.15 -16.32
CA TYR A 25 5.12 -0.76 -15.03
C TYR A 25 4.68 0.72 -14.98
N THR A 26 5.02 1.52 -15.98
CA THR A 26 4.67 2.95 -16.04
C THR A 26 4.12 3.29 -17.43
N ARG A 27 3.04 4.09 -17.47
CA ARG A 27 2.46 4.61 -18.71
C ARG A 27 3.46 5.47 -19.45
N SER A 28 3.42 5.46 -20.79
CA SER A 28 4.26 6.34 -21.60
C SER A 28 3.85 7.83 -21.40
N PRO A 29 4.75 8.81 -21.62
CA PRO A 29 4.38 10.22 -21.53
C PRO A 29 3.22 10.60 -22.47
N LYS A 30 3.15 9.98 -23.65
CA LYS A 30 2.04 10.19 -24.60
C LYS A 30 0.71 9.65 -24.06
N GLU A 31 0.72 8.47 -23.44
CA GLU A 31 -0.47 7.89 -22.81
C GLU A 31 -0.94 8.75 -21.63
N ILE A 32 -0.02 9.28 -20.82
CA ILE A 32 -0.33 10.20 -19.72
C ILE A 32 -1.03 11.45 -20.23
N ILE A 33 -0.48 12.09 -21.27
CA ILE A 33 -1.10 13.31 -21.84
C ILE A 33 -2.47 12.97 -22.40
N LEU A 34 -2.58 11.92 -23.21
CA LEU A 34 -3.83 11.58 -23.89
C LEU A 34 -4.93 11.18 -22.90
N SER A 35 -4.60 10.43 -21.85
CA SER A 35 -5.57 10.01 -20.83
C SER A 35 -6.09 11.16 -19.96
N ASN A 36 -5.30 12.22 -19.77
CA ASN A 36 -5.72 13.40 -19.02
C ASN A 36 -6.46 14.43 -19.90
N VAL A 37 -6.18 14.49 -21.20
CA VAL A 37 -6.87 15.40 -22.16
C VAL A 37 -8.20 14.81 -22.60
N ILE A 38 -8.24 13.55 -22.98
CA ILE A 38 -9.45 12.87 -23.49
C ILE A 38 -10.15 12.16 -22.33
N THR A 39 -10.70 12.93 -21.41
CA THR A 39 -11.60 12.42 -20.38
C THR A 39 -13.05 12.68 -20.79
N LEU A 40 -13.98 11.83 -20.34
CA LEU A 40 -15.41 12.05 -20.58
C LEU A 40 -15.89 13.41 -20.10
N PHE A 41 -15.36 13.90 -18.97
CA PHE A 41 -15.68 15.21 -18.43
C PHE A 41 -15.14 16.36 -19.29
N ASN A 42 -13.92 16.26 -19.82
CA ASN A 42 -13.38 17.28 -20.72
C ASN A 42 -14.18 17.35 -22.02
N ILE A 43 -14.56 16.20 -22.59
CA ILE A 43 -15.41 16.14 -23.79
C ILE A 43 -16.77 16.80 -23.53
N LEU A 44 -17.41 16.48 -22.39
CA LEU A 44 -18.69 17.07 -22.00
C LEU A 44 -18.56 18.59 -21.82
N ASN A 45 -17.53 19.04 -21.13
CA ASN A 45 -17.29 20.47 -20.89
C ASN A 45 -16.98 21.24 -22.19
N ILE A 46 -16.26 20.64 -23.14
CA ILE A 46 -16.07 21.22 -24.48
C ILE A 46 -17.41 21.36 -25.20
N ALA A 47 -18.26 20.32 -25.16
CA ALA A 47 -19.60 20.41 -25.76
C ALA A 47 -20.45 21.51 -25.11
N LEU A 48 -20.40 21.67 -23.78
CA LEU A 48 -21.08 22.74 -23.05
C LEU A 48 -20.51 24.12 -23.41
N ALA A 49 -19.18 24.23 -23.57
CA ALA A 49 -18.57 25.49 -24.02
C ALA A 49 -19.03 25.91 -25.43
N VAL A 50 -19.13 24.95 -26.35
CA VAL A 50 -19.68 25.18 -27.69
C VAL A 50 -21.13 25.67 -27.59
N LEU A 51 -21.96 25.07 -26.72
CA LEU A 51 -23.34 25.56 -26.50
C LEU A 51 -23.37 27.00 -25.95
N VAL A 52 -22.52 27.35 -24.99
CA VAL A 52 -22.43 28.72 -24.46
C VAL A 52 -21.99 29.71 -25.56
N LEU A 53 -21.08 29.33 -26.44
CA LEU A 53 -20.65 30.17 -27.57
C LEU A 53 -21.83 30.54 -28.47
N THR A 54 -22.84 29.67 -28.64
CA THR A 54 -24.05 30.01 -29.47
C THR A 54 -24.88 31.14 -28.86
N THR A 55 -24.73 31.40 -27.55
CA THR A 55 -25.45 32.50 -26.87
C THR A 55 -24.74 33.85 -26.96
N GLY A 56 -23.50 33.89 -27.46
CA GLY A 56 -22.68 35.12 -27.51
C GLY A 56 -22.14 35.59 -26.15
N SER A 57 -22.41 34.85 -25.06
CA SER A 57 -22.00 35.25 -23.70
C SER A 57 -20.61 34.74 -23.36
N ILE A 58 -19.55 35.48 -23.70
CA ILE A 58 -18.14 35.13 -23.46
C ILE A 58 -17.84 34.96 -21.96
N GLN A 59 -18.45 35.77 -21.10
CA GLN A 59 -18.25 35.72 -19.65
C GLN A 59 -18.58 34.32 -19.06
N ASN A 60 -19.60 33.66 -19.59
CA ASN A 60 -20.03 32.36 -19.14
C ASN A 60 -19.15 31.17 -19.60
N ILE A 61 -18.08 31.44 -20.39
CA ILE A 61 -17.10 30.41 -20.83
C ILE A 61 -15.94 30.26 -19.82
N THR A 62 -15.87 31.11 -18.80
CA THR A 62 -14.76 31.10 -17.81
C THR A 62 -14.51 29.77 -17.13
N PHE A 63 -15.50 28.87 -17.03
CA PHE A 63 -15.31 27.49 -16.51
C PHE A 63 -14.27 26.69 -17.34
N VAL A 64 -14.10 27.00 -18.64
CA VAL A 64 -13.11 26.31 -19.49
C VAL A 64 -11.69 26.58 -19.00
N SER A 65 -11.41 27.78 -18.48
CA SER A 65 -10.09 28.09 -17.91
C SER A 65 -9.75 27.16 -16.74
N THR A 66 -10.72 26.87 -15.87
CA THR A 66 -10.54 25.92 -14.74
C THR A 66 -10.19 24.52 -15.24
N ILE A 67 -10.83 24.06 -16.31
CA ILE A 67 -10.59 22.74 -16.92
C ILE A 67 -9.18 22.67 -17.50
N ILE A 68 -8.75 23.72 -18.22
CA ILE A 68 -7.40 23.79 -18.79
C ILE A 68 -6.35 23.75 -17.68
N PHE A 69 -6.50 24.57 -16.63
CA PHE A 69 -5.59 24.56 -15.48
C PHE A 69 -5.53 23.19 -14.80
N ASN A 70 -6.69 22.58 -14.54
CA ASN A 70 -6.77 21.26 -13.93
C ASN A 70 -6.06 20.19 -14.77
N THR A 71 -6.26 20.21 -16.09
CA THR A 71 -5.63 19.26 -17.02
C THR A 71 -4.10 19.45 -17.05
N ILE A 72 -3.62 20.70 -17.10
CA ILE A 72 -2.17 20.99 -17.08
C ILE A 72 -1.54 20.52 -15.77
N ILE A 73 -2.18 20.79 -14.62
CA ILE A 73 -1.69 20.36 -13.30
C ILE A 73 -1.63 18.83 -13.23
N ALA A 74 -2.67 18.13 -13.71
CA ALA A 74 -2.71 16.67 -13.72
C ALA A 74 -1.57 16.07 -14.53
N ILE A 75 -1.38 16.55 -15.77
CA ILE A 75 -0.28 16.09 -16.66
C ILE A 75 1.08 16.34 -16.03
N TYR A 76 1.32 17.55 -15.52
CA TYR A 76 2.60 17.91 -14.89
C TYR A 76 2.93 16.99 -13.71
N GLN A 77 1.95 16.73 -12.84
CA GLN A 77 2.16 15.90 -11.65
C GLN A 77 2.38 14.44 -12.01
N GLU A 78 1.62 13.88 -12.94
CA GLU A 78 1.78 12.48 -13.34
C GLU A 78 3.12 12.25 -14.07
N LEU A 79 3.57 13.19 -14.90
CA LEU A 79 4.90 13.16 -15.52
C LEU A 79 6.02 13.27 -14.49
N LYS A 80 5.86 14.13 -13.46
CA LYS A 80 6.84 14.26 -12.38
C LYS A 80 6.93 12.98 -11.55
N ALA A 81 5.79 12.35 -11.22
CA ALA A 81 5.75 11.07 -10.52
C ALA A 81 6.45 9.97 -11.33
N LYS A 82 6.11 9.86 -12.62
CA LYS A 82 6.77 8.92 -13.54
C LYS A 82 8.28 9.06 -13.51
N LYS A 83 8.81 10.29 -13.67
CA LYS A 83 10.26 10.55 -13.68
C LYS A 83 10.93 10.08 -12.38
N ILE A 84 10.30 10.27 -11.23
CA ILE A 84 10.83 9.84 -9.93
C ILE A 84 10.82 8.31 -9.83
N LEU A 85 9.71 7.67 -10.21
CA LEU A 85 9.58 6.21 -10.17
C LEU A 85 10.55 5.53 -11.14
N ASP A 86 10.75 6.07 -12.33
CA ASP A 86 11.70 5.55 -13.32
C ASP A 86 13.15 5.63 -12.79
N ASN A 87 13.52 6.70 -12.07
CA ASN A 87 14.86 6.85 -11.48
C ASN A 87 15.14 5.87 -10.33
N ILE A 88 14.14 5.46 -9.56
CA ILE A 88 14.31 4.55 -8.42
C ILE A 88 14.52 3.11 -8.88
N LYS A 89 13.91 2.71 -9.98
CA LYS A 89 14.00 1.33 -10.53
C LYS A 89 15.39 0.97 -11.05
N VAL A 90 16.19 1.94 -11.45
CA VAL A 90 17.53 1.72 -12.05
C VAL A 90 18.58 1.28 -11.00
N THR A 91 18.32 1.43 -9.69
CA THR A 91 19.41 1.38 -8.71
C THR A 91 19.68 0.04 -8.04
N LYS A 92 18.82 -1.01 -8.11
CA LYS A 92 19.11 -2.36 -7.54
C LYS A 92 18.27 -3.46 -8.20
N GLY A 93 18.70 -3.93 -9.40
CA GLY A 93 18.21 -5.20 -9.96
C GLY A 93 18.91 -6.40 -9.30
N ASP A 94 18.19 -7.54 -9.18
CA ASP A 94 18.79 -8.80 -8.77
C ASP A 94 19.89 -9.19 -9.76
N LYS A 95 21.02 -9.64 -9.25
CA LYS A 95 22.17 -10.08 -10.05
C LYS A 95 22.30 -11.59 -10.03
N VAL A 96 22.85 -12.15 -11.08
CA VAL A 96 23.16 -13.57 -11.19
C VAL A 96 24.58 -13.76 -11.69
N THR A 97 25.26 -14.78 -11.20
CA THR A 97 26.59 -15.15 -11.66
C THR A 97 26.46 -16.10 -12.85
N VAL A 98 26.87 -15.65 -14.04
CA VAL A 98 26.93 -16.48 -15.26
C VAL A 98 28.35 -16.75 -15.67
N VAL A 99 28.54 -17.85 -16.38
CA VAL A 99 29.83 -18.18 -17.00
C VAL A 99 29.71 -17.91 -18.51
N ARG A 100 30.48 -16.95 -19.02
CA ARG A 100 30.58 -16.63 -20.45
C ARG A 100 32.05 -16.58 -20.85
N GLU A 101 32.39 -17.18 -21.96
CA GLU A 101 33.78 -17.30 -22.47
C GLU A 101 34.76 -17.84 -21.40
N GLY A 102 34.29 -18.75 -20.53
CA GLY A 102 35.08 -19.36 -19.46
C GLY A 102 35.22 -18.52 -18.16
N ASN A 103 34.74 -17.27 -18.12
CA ASN A 103 34.84 -16.39 -17.00
C ASN A 103 33.49 -16.30 -16.22
N LYS A 104 33.57 -16.30 -14.87
CA LYS A 104 32.40 -15.97 -14.03
C LYS A 104 32.20 -14.47 -14.01
N ILE A 105 31.03 -13.99 -14.40
CA ILE A 105 30.64 -12.58 -14.40
C ILE A 105 29.28 -12.40 -13.72
N GLU A 106 29.13 -11.37 -12.91
CA GLU A 106 27.83 -10.97 -12.39
C GLU A 106 27.10 -10.07 -13.39
N ILE A 107 25.89 -10.45 -13.74
CA ILE A 107 25.01 -9.67 -14.63
C ILE A 107 23.65 -9.41 -13.98
N PRO A 108 22.97 -8.30 -14.35
CA PRO A 108 21.58 -8.08 -14.00
C PRO A 108 20.68 -9.18 -14.56
N LYS A 109 19.59 -9.51 -13.87
CA LYS A 109 18.65 -10.56 -14.29
C LYS A 109 18.04 -10.33 -15.69
N GLU A 110 17.91 -9.07 -16.10
CA GLU A 110 17.38 -8.67 -17.40
C GLU A 110 18.34 -9.06 -18.56
N GLU A 111 19.62 -9.23 -18.25
CA GLU A 111 20.65 -9.58 -19.22
C GLU A 111 20.89 -11.08 -19.37
N ILE A 112 20.19 -11.92 -18.60
CA ILE A 112 20.20 -13.37 -18.76
C ILE A 112 19.57 -13.70 -20.10
N VAL A 113 20.21 -14.62 -20.86
CA VAL A 113 19.67 -15.13 -22.12
C VAL A 113 19.40 -16.63 -22.03
N LEU A 114 18.55 -17.13 -22.91
CA LEU A 114 18.30 -18.57 -23.02
C LEU A 114 19.63 -19.30 -23.31
N ASP A 115 19.83 -20.48 -22.71
CA ASP A 115 21.03 -21.30 -22.74
C ASP A 115 22.26 -20.72 -22.03
N ASP A 116 22.16 -19.60 -21.29
CA ASP A 116 23.24 -19.13 -20.43
C ASP A 116 23.65 -20.19 -19.39
N LEU A 117 24.94 -20.23 -19.08
CA LEU A 117 25.46 -21.09 -18.03
C LEU A 117 25.53 -20.32 -16.72
N VAL A 118 24.68 -20.67 -15.77
CA VAL A 118 24.61 -20.05 -14.43
C VAL A 118 25.45 -20.84 -13.43
N TYR A 119 26.23 -20.15 -12.63
CA TYR A 119 26.89 -20.72 -11.46
C TYR A 119 26.03 -20.46 -10.22
N LEU A 120 25.72 -21.53 -9.50
CA LEU A 120 24.88 -21.52 -8.30
C LEU A 120 25.73 -21.82 -7.08
N SER A 121 25.49 -21.07 -5.99
CA SER A 121 26.10 -21.25 -4.69
C SER A 121 25.06 -21.10 -3.57
N SER A 122 25.38 -21.60 -2.39
CA SER A 122 24.50 -21.51 -1.22
C SER A 122 24.10 -20.05 -0.95
N GLY A 123 22.81 -19.78 -0.76
CA GLY A 123 22.21 -18.46 -0.57
C GLY A 123 21.70 -17.82 -1.86
N ASP A 124 22.02 -18.35 -3.05
CA ASP A 124 21.56 -17.79 -4.31
C ASP A 124 20.06 -18.04 -4.53
N SER A 125 19.36 -17.01 -5.02
CA SER A 125 17.98 -17.12 -5.51
C SER A 125 17.98 -17.49 -6.99
N VAL A 126 17.17 -18.46 -7.38
CA VAL A 126 17.02 -18.92 -8.76
C VAL A 126 16.03 -18.00 -9.49
N LEU A 127 16.54 -17.15 -10.38
CA LEU A 127 15.77 -16.10 -11.05
C LEU A 127 15.06 -16.55 -12.33
N VAL A 128 15.51 -17.68 -12.92
CA VAL A 128 15.02 -18.27 -14.18
C VAL A 128 15.00 -19.79 -14.03
N ASP A 129 14.24 -20.50 -14.86
CA ASP A 129 14.25 -21.96 -14.78
C ASP A 129 15.54 -22.54 -15.34
N LEU A 130 16.13 -23.47 -14.60
CA LEU A 130 17.46 -24.00 -14.84
C LEU A 130 17.43 -25.54 -14.97
N GLU A 131 18.40 -26.09 -15.67
CA GLU A 131 18.72 -27.50 -15.73
C GLU A 131 20.16 -27.76 -15.28
N VAL A 132 20.33 -28.60 -14.27
CA VAL A 132 21.62 -28.85 -13.62
C VAL A 132 22.54 -29.63 -14.58
N LEU A 133 23.69 -29.06 -14.89
CA LEU A 133 24.73 -29.74 -15.69
C LEU A 133 25.80 -30.42 -14.85
N LYS A 134 26.13 -29.81 -13.68
CA LYS A 134 27.08 -30.34 -12.70
C LYS A 134 26.74 -29.85 -11.33
N SER A 135 26.67 -30.72 -10.33
CA SER A 135 26.41 -30.36 -8.95
C SER A 135 27.46 -30.95 -8.01
N SER A 136 27.69 -30.21 -6.91
CA SER A 136 28.48 -30.64 -5.77
C SER A 136 27.59 -30.49 -4.52
N SER A 137 26.90 -31.58 -4.16
CA SER A 137 25.92 -31.60 -3.04
C SER A 137 24.93 -30.42 -3.08
N LEU A 138 24.37 -30.14 -4.27
CA LEU A 138 23.46 -29.02 -4.47
C LEU A 138 22.08 -29.36 -3.87
N GLU A 139 21.73 -28.69 -2.79
CA GLU A 139 20.40 -28.75 -2.15
C GLU A 139 19.62 -27.48 -2.47
N VAL A 140 18.37 -27.65 -2.89
CA VAL A 140 17.49 -26.57 -3.34
C VAL A 140 16.20 -26.60 -2.52
N ASP A 141 15.84 -25.50 -1.94
CA ASP A 141 14.53 -25.29 -1.32
C ASP A 141 13.52 -24.92 -2.42
N GLU A 142 12.63 -25.85 -2.70
CA GLU A 142 11.51 -25.68 -3.62
C GLU A 142 10.16 -25.56 -2.89
N SER A 143 10.16 -25.25 -1.60
CA SER A 143 8.95 -25.15 -0.77
C SER A 143 7.90 -24.19 -1.31
N VAL A 144 8.33 -23.15 -2.00
CA VAL A 144 7.46 -22.19 -2.71
C VAL A 144 6.64 -22.86 -3.79
N ILE A 145 7.23 -23.91 -4.38
CA ILE A 145 6.69 -24.58 -5.58
C ILE A 145 5.90 -25.82 -5.17
N THR A 146 6.48 -26.62 -4.30
CA THR A 146 5.95 -27.92 -3.87
C THR A 146 5.09 -27.84 -2.62
N GLY A 147 5.26 -26.78 -1.81
CA GLY A 147 4.66 -26.67 -0.46
C GLY A 147 5.34 -27.54 0.60
N GLU A 148 6.38 -28.29 0.22
CA GLU A 148 7.16 -29.14 1.13
C GLU A 148 8.42 -28.38 1.59
N SER A 149 8.65 -28.30 2.88
CA SER A 149 9.73 -27.52 3.49
C SER A 149 11.11 -28.19 3.46
N ASP A 150 11.20 -29.40 2.94
CA ASP A 150 12.47 -30.13 2.88
C ASP A 150 13.25 -29.77 1.61
N ALA A 151 14.53 -29.42 1.79
CA ALA A 151 15.42 -29.14 0.67
C ALA A 151 15.68 -30.40 -0.16
N ILE A 152 15.58 -30.30 -1.48
CA ILE A 152 15.72 -31.39 -2.43
C ILE A 152 17.14 -31.40 -3.01
N ILE A 153 17.80 -32.56 -2.96
CA ILE A 153 19.12 -32.73 -3.59
C ILE A 153 18.95 -32.79 -5.11
N LYS A 154 19.55 -31.85 -5.82
CA LYS A 154 19.54 -31.79 -7.29
C LYS A 154 20.81 -32.41 -7.87
N ARG A 155 20.59 -33.33 -8.78
CA ARG A 155 21.65 -34.04 -9.52
C ARG A 155 21.71 -33.49 -10.96
N LYS A 156 22.68 -34.00 -11.73
CA LYS A 156 22.77 -33.70 -13.15
C LYS A 156 21.45 -34.06 -13.87
N ASP A 157 21.02 -33.17 -14.79
CA ASP A 157 19.80 -33.25 -15.60
C ASP A 157 18.49 -32.99 -14.81
N ASP A 158 18.57 -32.70 -13.48
CA ASP A 158 17.42 -32.23 -12.72
C ASP A 158 17.10 -30.77 -13.02
N LYS A 159 15.81 -30.42 -12.98
CA LYS A 159 15.35 -29.04 -13.17
C LYS A 159 15.25 -28.32 -11.83
N ILE A 160 15.60 -27.05 -11.85
CA ILE A 160 15.40 -26.10 -10.75
C ILE A 160 14.49 -24.99 -11.26
N MET A 161 13.36 -24.81 -10.61
CA MET A 161 12.39 -23.80 -11.01
C MET A 161 12.76 -22.42 -10.46
N SER A 162 12.43 -21.38 -11.21
CA SER A 162 12.56 -20.00 -10.73
C SER A 162 11.73 -19.75 -9.48
N GLY A 163 12.30 -19.02 -8.53
CA GLY A 163 11.70 -18.80 -7.20
C GLY A 163 12.25 -19.72 -6.11
N SER A 164 13.04 -20.75 -6.47
CA SER A 164 13.76 -21.61 -5.52
C SER A 164 14.97 -20.92 -4.91
N ILE A 165 15.47 -21.43 -3.79
CA ILE A 165 16.69 -20.94 -3.13
C ILE A 165 17.68 -22.08 -2.98
N ILE A 166 18.95 -21.80 -3.25
CA ILE A 166 20.04 -22.74 -3.02
C ILE A 166 20.37 -22.76 -1.52
N THR A 167 20.07 -23.83 -0.84
CA THR A 167 20.29 -23.97 0.63
C THR A 167 21.69 -24.44 0.96
N SER A 168 22.26 -25.30 0.11
CA SER A 168 23.58 -25.91 0.33
C SER A 168 24.22 -26.34 -0.98
N GLY A 169 25.56 -26.45 -0.98
CA GLY A 169 26.34 -26.89 -2.11
C GLY A 169 26.56 -25.85 -3.20
N SER A 170 27.06 -26.31 -4.35
CA SER A 170 27.27 -25.47 -5.54
C SER A 170 27.10 -26.27 -6.83
N GLY A 171 26.85 -25.54 -7.94
CA GLY A 171 26.67 -26.23 -9.21
C GLY A 171 26.71 -25.31 -10.42
N TYR A 172 26.68 -25.92 -11.58
CA TYR A 172 26.52 -25.25 -12.88
C TYR A 172 25.21 -25.71 -13.50
N ALA A 173 24.37 -24.77 -13.90
CA ALA A 173 23.08 -25.06 -14.50
C ALA A 173 22.87 -24.22 -15.75
N LYS A 174 22.13 -24.76 -16.72
CA LYS A 174 21.79 -24.12 -17.98
C LYS A 174 20.42 -23.49 -17.92
N VAL A 175 20.25 -22.29 -18.44
CA VAL A 175 18.95 -21.58 -18.50
C VAL A 175 18.06 -22.28 -19.54
N ILE A 176 16.90 -22.78 -19.13
CA ILE A 176 15.93 -23.48 -19.98
C ILE A 176 14.64 -22.69 -20.23
N SER A 177 14.35 -21.71 -19.39
CA SER A 177 13.16 -20.85 -19.55
C SER A 177 13.40 -19.47 -18.96
N ILE A 178 12.92 -18.43 -19.64
CA ILE A 178 13.15 -17.02 -19.32
C ILE A 178 11.84 -16.21 -19.44
N GLY A 179 11.79 -15.03 -18.82
CA GLY A 179 10.70 -14.08 -18.95
C GLY A 179 9.36 -14.69 -18.54
N ARG A 180 8.30 -14.43 -19.30
CA ARG A 180 6.94 -14.93 -19.04
C ARG A 180 6.80 -16.45 -19.02
N ASN A 181 7.76 -17.16 -19.60
CA ASN A 181 7.73 -18.62 -19.68
C ASN A 181 8.35 -19.27 -18.43
N SER A 182 9.07 -18.54 -17.59
CA SER A 182 9.59 -19.06 -16.32
C SER A 182 8.46 -19.42 -15.37
N TYR A 183 8.68 -20.41 -14.52
CA TYR A 183 7.69 -20.94 -13.59
C TYR A 183 7.16 -19.86 -12.63
N ALA A 184 8.06 -19.08 -12.01
CA ALA A 184 7.67 -18.00 -11.12
C ALA A 184 6.75 -16.97 -11.80
N ASN A 185 7.07 -16.58 -13.06
CA ASN A 185 6.25 -15.61 -13.78
C ASN A 185 4.92 -16.20 -14.26
N LYS A 186 4.85 -17.51 -14.55
CA LYS A 186 3.57 -18.19 -14.80
C LYS A 186 2.69 -18.17 -13.57
N LEU A 187 3.23 -18.50 -12.39
CA LEU A 187 2.49 -18.43 -11.12
C LEU A 187 2.01 -16.99 -10.83
N VAL A 188 2.86 -15.98 -11.05
CA VAL A 188 2.47 -14.57 -10.91
C VAL A 188 1.37 -14.21 -11.91
N SER A 189 1.42 -14.70 -13.15
CA SER A 189 0.39 -14.41 -14.15
C SER A 189 -0.94 -15.13 -13.85
N GLU A 190 -0.91 -16.35 -13.36
CA GLU A 190 -2.07 -17.09 -12.90
C GLU A 190 -2.67 -16.45 -11.64
N ALA A 191 -1.82 -16.01 -10.71
CA ALA A 191 -2.24 -15.29 -9.50
C ALA A 191 -2.74 -13.86 -9.79
N SER A 192 -2.24 -13.20 -10.84
CA SER A 192 -2.72 -11.86 -11.25
C SER A 192 -4.08 -11.91 -11.96
N SER A 193 -4.54 -13.07 -12.38
CA SER A 193 -5.94 -13.28 -12.84
C SER A 193 -6.95 -13.27 -11.67
N ILE A 194 -6.47 -13.40 -10.42
CA ILE A 194 -7.28 -13.24 -9.21
C ILE A 194 -7.28 -11.76 -8.85
N LYS A 195 -8.35 -11.05 -9.28
CA LYS A 195 -8.74 -9.67 -8.94
C LYS A 195 -7.58 -8.74 -8.56
N ASP A 196 -7.23 -7.83 -9.46
CA ASP A 196 -6.62 -6.57 -9.05
C ASP A 196 -7.57 -5.90 -8.05
N GLU A 197 -7.24 -5.96 -6.76
CA GLU A 197 -7.96 -5.22 -5.73
C GLU A 197 -7.66 -3.74 -5.97
N SER A 198 -8.63 -3.07 -6.61
CA SER A 198 -8.57 -1.63 -6.80
C SER A 198 -8.78 -0.94 -5.45
N SER A 199 -8.09 0.19 -5.22
CA SER A 199 -8.28 1.03 -4.03
C SER A 199 -9.77 1.26 -3.77
N TYR A 200 -10.21 0.98 -2.54
CA TYR A 200 -11.60 1.21 -2.10
C TYR A 200 -12.01 2.67 -2.29
N LEU A 201 -11.12 3.62 -1.96
CA LEU A 201 -11.34 5.05 -2.17
C LEU A 201 -11.52 5.37 -3.65
N GLN A 202 -10.61 4.88 -4.49
CA GLN A 202 -10.66 5.14 -5.92
C GLN A 202 -11.90 4.51 -6.57
N THR A 203 -12.24 3.28 -6.19
CA THR A 203 -13.46 2.60 -6.65
C THR A 203 -14.72 3.35 -6.20
N THR A 204 -14.74 3.78 -4.94
CA THR A 204 -15.84 4.55 -4.38
C THR A 204 -16.04 5.88 -5.10
N ILE A 205 -14.96 6.64 -5.31
CA ILE A 205 -15.00 7.90 -6.07
C ILE A 205 -15.46 7.64 -7.50
N ASN A 206 -14.91 6.63 -8.16
CA ASN A 206 -15.30 6.27 -9.53
C ASN A 206 -16.78 5.85 -9.62
N ASN A 207 -17.33 5.15 -8.63
CA ASN A 207 -18.73 4.81 -8.58
C ASN A 207 -19.62 6.04 -8.41
N ILE A 208 -19.25 6.98 -7.54
CA ILE A 208 -19.96 8.26 -7.40
C ILE A 208 -19.93 9.00 -8.74
N LEU A 209 -18.76 9.12 -9.36
CA LEU A 209 -18.61 9.77 -10.68
C LEU A 209 -19.45 9.10 -11.76
N LYS A 210 -19.48 7.77 -11.79
CA LYS A 210 -20.28 7.00 -12.75
C LYS A 210 -21.78 7.27 -12.58
N ILE A 211 -22.29 7.28 -11.35
CA ILE A 211 -23.70 7.59 -11.05
C ILE A 211 -24.02 9.01 -11.50
N VAL A 212 -23.18 9.98 -11.12
CA VAL A 212 -23.36 11.39 -11.50
C VAL A 212 -23.35 11.54 -13.02
N THR A 213 -22.40 10.92 -13.72
CA THR A 213 -22.31 10.99 -15.19
C THR A 213 -23.55 10.42 -15.89
N ILE A 214 -24.08 9.30 -15.40
CA ILE A 214 -25.32 8.70 -15.96
C ILE A 214 -26.51 9.65 -15.77
N MET A 215 -26.53 10.40 -14.66
CA MET A 215 -27.62 11.34 -14.37
C MET A 215 -27.51 12.67 -15.13
N ILE A 216 -26.32 13.12 -15.44
CA ILE A 216 -26.06 14.43 -16.08
C ILE A 216 -26.79 14.56 -17.41
N VAL A 217 -26.71 13.55 -18.29
CA VAL A 217 -27.29 13.64 -19.63
C VAL A 217 -28.83 13.75 -19.60
N PRO A 218 -29.57 12.82 -18.96
CA PRO A 218 -31.01 12.93 -18.92
C PRO A 218 -31.50 14.17 -18.18
N VAL A 219 -30.86 14.55 -17.06
CA VAL A 219 -31.25 15.74 -16.31
C VAL A 219 -30.96 17.01 -17.13
N GLY A 220 -29.80 17.09 -17.80
CA GLY A 220 -29.49 18.24 -18.66
C GLY A 220 -30.46 18.41 -19.82
N VAL A 221 -30.82 17.32 -20.51
CA VAL A 221 -31.83 17.36 -21.60
C VAL A 221 -33.19 17.77 -21.07
N LEU A 222 -33.65 17.18 -19.96
CA LEU A 222 -34.93 17.54 -19.35
C LEU A 222 -34.97 18.97 -18.86
N LEU A 223 -33.83 19.45 -18.28
CA LEU A 223 -33.71 20.82 -17.81
C LEU A 223 -33.85 21.79 -19.00
N PHE A 224 -33.12 21.54 -20.10
CA PHE A 224 -33.22 22.38 -21.30
C PHE A 224 -34.65 22.43 -21.87
N ILE A 225 -35.28 21.27 -22.01
CA ILE A 225 -36.68 21.17 -22.49
C ILE A 225 -37.60 21.97 -21.58
N THR A 226 -37.44 21.84 -20.28
CA THR A 226 -38.31 22.57 -19.32
C THR A 226 -38.05 24.07 -19.39
N GLN A 227 -36.80 24.50 -19.40
CA GLN A 227 -36.40 25.93 -19.47
C GLN A 227 -36.93 26.58 -20.75
N TYR A 228 -36.73 25.95 -21.90
CA TYR A 228 -37.04 26.55 -23.19
C TYR A 228 -38.55 26.46 -23.52
N PHE A 229 -39.19 25.31 -23.32
CA PHE A 229 -40.57 25.09 -23.78
C PHE A 229 -41.64 25.35 -22.71
N LYS A 230 -41.29 25.24 -21.41
CA LYS A 230 -42.29 25.36 -20.34
C LYS A 230 -42.13 26.61 -19.50
N SER A 231 -40.90 27.05 -19.22
CA SER A 231 -40.66 28.25 -18.41
C SER A 231 -40.67 29.54 -19.18
N GLY A 232 -40.85 29.48 -20.52
CA GLY A 232 -40.94 30.68 -21.39
C GLY A 232 -39.67 31.50 -21.53
N GLN A 233 -38.52 30.89 -21.22
CA GLN A 233 -37.22 31.54 -21.33
C GLN A 233 -36.77 31.66 -22.78
N THR A 234 -35.92 32.68 -23.05
CA THR A 234 -35.25 32.78 -24.34
C THR A 234 -34.26 31.62 -24.54
N TYR A 235 -33.89 31.34 -25.78
CA TYR A 235 -32.87 30.33 -26.10
C TYR A 235 -31.59 30.51 -25.30
N ASN A 236 -31.13 31.75 -25.18
CA ASN A 236 -29.88 32.06 -24.47
C ASN A 236 -29.98 31.77 -22.98
N GLU A 237 -31.05 32.17 -22.33
CA GLU A 237 -31.29 31.92 -20.90
C GLU A 237 -31.45 30.40 -20.63
N ALA A 238 -32.18 29.69 -21.46
CA ALA A 238 -32.37 28.24 -21.33
C ALA A 238 -31.04 27.47 -21.48
N ILE A 239 -30.18 27.85 -22.44
CA ILE A 239 -28.84 27.30 -22.59
C ILE A 239 -27.98 27.61 -21.37
N LEU A 240 -27.91 28.86 -20.94
CA LEU A 240 -27.07 29.26 -19.81
C LEU A 240 -27.50 28.57 -18.51
N GLY A 241 -28.80 28.50 -18.23
CA GLY A 241 -29.32 27.78 -17.06
C GLY A 241 -29.03 26.26 -17.11
N THR A 242 -29.22 25.65 -18.28
CA THR A 242 -28.92 24.21 -18.48
C THR A 242 -27.43 23.94 -18.29
N VAL A 243 -26.57 24.74 -18.91
CA VAL A 243 -25.11 24.60 -18.80
C VAL A 243 -24.66 24.80 -17.37
N ALA A 244 -25.20 25.79 -16.64
CA ALA A 244 -24.90 26.00 -15.24
C ALA A 244 -25.29 24.79 -14.38
N GLY A 245 -26.51 24.24 -14.59
CA GLY A 245 -26.96 23.03 -13.89
C GLY A 245 -26.03 21.85 -14.12
N VAL A 246 -25.67 21.59 -15.38
CA VAL A 246 -24.79 20.48 -15.75
C VAL A 246 -23.38 20.66 -15.21
N ILE A 247 -22.74 21.83 -15.37
CA ILE A 247 -21.39 22.12 -14.83
C ILE A 247 -21.40 22.01 -13.29
N GLY A 248 -22.47 22.46 -12.66
CA GLY A 248 -22.65 22.34 -11.22
C GLY A 248 -22.61 20.89 -10.71
N MET A 249 -23.18 19.97 -11.47
CA MET A 249 -23.19 18.54 -11.12
C MET A 249 -21.83 17.85 -11.28
N ILE A 250 -20.92 18.36 -12.11
CA ILE A 250 -19.61 17.73 -12.38
C ILE A 250 -18.62 18.04 -11.26
N PRO A 251 -18.13 17.05 -10.49
CA PRO A 251 -17.10 17.26 -9.46
C PRO A 251 -15.69 17.19 -10.06
N GLU A 252 -15.37 18.07 -11.01
CA GLU A 252 -14.14 18.03 -11.83
C GLU A 252 -12.85 17.97 -11.01
N GLY A 253 -12.73 18.78 -9.95
CA GLY A 253 -11.53 18.86 -9.14
C GLY A 253 -11.33 17.65 -8.22
N LEU A 254 -12.35 16.83 -7.97
CA LEU A 254 -12.22 15.67 -7.08
C LEU A 254 -11.26 14.63 -7.65
N VAL A 255 -11.38 14.31 -8.94
CA VAL A 255 -10.52 13.32 -9.62
C VAL A 255 -9.07 13.84 -9.64
N LEU A 256 -8.89 15.09 -10.03
CA LEU A 256 -7.57 15.72 -10.07
C LEU A 256 -6.90 15.70 -8.70
N LEU A 257 -7.56 16.21 -7.66
CA LEU A 257 -6.94 16.37 -6.35
C LEU A 257 -6.73 15.02 -5.65
N THR A 258 -7.54 14.00 -5.94
CA THR A 258 -7.29 12.63 -5.49
C THR A 258 -6.00 12.09 -6.12
N SER A 259 -5.83 12.26 -7.43
CA SER A 259 -4.61 11.87 -8.14
C SER A 259 -3.39 12.64 -7.61
N VAL A 260 -3.53 13.95 -7.39
CA VAL A 260 -2.49 14.80 -6.80
C VAL A 260 -2.06 14.32 -5.42
N ALA A 261 -3.02 14.04 -4.53
CA ALA A 261 -2.73 13.60 -3.16
C ALA A 261 -2.03 12.25 -3.13
N LEU A 262 -2.50 11.27 -3.94
CA LEU A 262 -1.88 9.96 -4.08
C LEU A 262 -0.47 10.07 -4.67
N THR A 263 -0.31 10.82 -5.74
CA THR A 263 0.99 11.04 -6.40
C THR A 263 2.00 11.70 -5.46
N ALA A 264 1.58 12.73 -4.70
CA ALA A 264 2.44 13.38 -3.72
C ALA A 264 2.86 12.40 -2.61
N GLY A 265 1.96 11.51 -2.18
CA GLY A 265 2.26 10.43 -1.24
C GLY A 265 3.31 9.47 -1.78
N VAL A 266 3.11 8.95 -2.99
CA VAL A 266 4.08 8.05 -3.66
C VAL A 266 5.46 8.72 -3.78
N ILE A 267 5.52 9.98 -4.22
CA ILE A 267 6.78 10.73 -4.34
C ILE A 267 7.49 10.86 -2.99
N LYS A 268 6.74 11.15 -1.93
CA LYS A 268 7.31 11.31 -0.59
C LYS A 268 7.84 9.98 -0.05
N MET A 269 7.09 8.88 -0.22
CA MET A 269 7.52 7.54 0.16
C MET A 269 8.72 7.08 -0.64
N ALA A 270 8.77 7.36 -1.94
CA ALA A 270 9.89 7.03 -2.80
C ALA A 270 11.20 7.72 -2.36
N LYS A 271 11.13 8.95 -1.86
CA LYS A 271 12.29 9.64 -1.26
C LYS A 271 12.79 8.99 0.04
N GLN A 272 11.97 8.21 0.70
CA GLN A 272 12.29 7.44 1.90
C GLN A 272 12.67 5.99 1.58
N ASN A 273 13.04 5.70 0.33
CA ASN A 273 13.41 4.37 -0.13
C ASN A 273 12.25 3.35 -0.02
N VAL A 274 11.01 3.79 -0.20
CA VAL A 274 9.82 2.94 -0.21
C VAL A 274 9.21 2.94 -1.60
N ILE A 275 9.09 1.77 -2.21
CA ILE A 275 8.47 1.59 -3.52
C ILE A 275 7.03 1.14 -3.31
N ILE A 276 6.09 1.92 -3.78
CA ILE A 276 4.68 1.56 -3.83
C ILE A 276 4.42 0.89 -5.18
N GLN A 277 4.10 -0.38 -5.17
CA GLN A 277 3.78 -1.13 -6.39
C GLN A 277 2.32 -0.97 -6.79
N LYS A 278 1.42 -0.94 -5.79
CA LYS A 278 -0.01 -0.71 -5.97
C LYS A 278 -0.50 0.41 -5.05
N LEU A 279 -1.26 1.36 -5.58
CA LEU A 279 -1.79 2.51 -4.82
C LEU A 279 -2.71 2.08 -3.66
N HIS A 280 -3.39 0.93 -3.79
CA HIS A 280 -4.19 0.32 -2.73
C HIS A 280 -3.39 0.12 -1.43
N GLY A 281 -2.12 -0.27 -1.52
CA GLY A 281 -1.26 -0.45 -0.34
C GLY A 281 -1.18 0.77 0.56
N ILE A 282 -1.15 2.00 -0.01
CA ILE A 282 -1.13 3.25 0.78
C ILE A 282 -2.41 3.39 1.62
N GLU A 283 -3.55 3.09 1.01
CA GLU A 283 -4.86 3.19 1.66
C GLU A 283 -4.99 2.18 2.79
N VAL A 284 -4.63 0.93 2.53
CA VAL A 284 -4.70 -0.15 3.52
C VAL A 284 -3.81 0.14 4.72
N LEU A 285 -2.57 0.58 4.49
CA LEU A 285 -1.65 0.94 5.57
C LEU A 285 -2.18 2.07 6.44
N ALA A 286 -2.89 3.04 5.85
CA ALA A 286 -3.56 4.11 6.62
C ALA A 286 -4.65 3.59 7.56
N CYS A 287 -5.31 2.49 7.19
CA CYS A 287 -6.45 1.89 7.88
C CYS A 287 -6.10 0.61 8.65
N THR A 288 -4.83 0.19 8.67
CA THR A 288 -4.39 -1.06 9.29
C THR A 288 -4.77 -1.12 10.77
N ASP A 289 -5.45 -2.21 11.14
CA ASP A 289 -5.79 -2.54 12.52
C ASP A 289 -4.80 -3.53 13.12
N ILE A 290 -4.29 -4.48 12.31
CA ILE A 290 -3.35 -5.52 12.73
C ILE A 290 -2.15 -5.52 11.79
N LEU A 291 -0.95 -5.49 12.39
CA LEU A 291 0.33 -5.61 11.69
C LEU A 291 0.97 -6.96 12.04
N CYS A 292 1.04 -7.85 11.07
CA CYS A 292 1.74 -9.12 11.17
C CYS A 292 3.20 -8.96 10.73
N LEU A 293 4.14 -9.35 11.58
CA LEU A 293 5.56 -9.26 11.33
C LEU A 293 6.17 -10.66 11.28
N ASP A 294 7.00 -10.95 10.28
CA ASP A 294 7.95 -12.05 10.42
C ASP A 294 9.07 -11.66 11.40
N LYS A 295 9.70 -12.64 12.05
CA LYS A 295 10.81 -12.38 13.00
C LYS A 295 12.08 -12.02 12.24
N THR A 296 12.50 -12.94 11.34
CA THR A 296 13.80 -12.94 10.69
C THR A 296 13.86 -11.85 9.61
N GLY A 297 14.95 -11.07 9.58
CA GLY A 297 15.08 -9.97 8.63
C GLY A 297 14.21 -8.75 8.96
N THR A 298 13.14 -8.88 9.77
CA THR A 298 12.23 -7.78 10.16
C THR A 298 12.57 -7.24 11.56
N ILE A 299 12.27 -7.98 12.62
CA ILE A 299 12.60 -7.60 14.01
C ILE A 299 14.10 -7.75 14.25
N THR A 300 14.70 -8.82 13.69
CA THR A 300 16.15 -9.01 13.63
C THR A 300 16.69 -8.51 12.30
N ASP A 301 17.98 -8.23 12.25
CA ASP A 301 18.63 -7.78 11.01
C ASP A 301 19.05 -8.95 10.08
N GLY A 302 18.76 -10.20 10.50
CA GLY A 302 19.12 -11.42 9.78
C GLY A 302 20.55 -11.88 10.04
N THR A 303 21.33 -11.14 10.85
CA THR A 303 22.67 -11.55 11.28
C THR A 303 22.60 -12.23 12.65
N MET A 304 23.65 -12.98 12.95
CA MET A 304 23.82 -13.70 14.21
C MET A 304 25.19 -13.42 14.79
N GLU A 305 25.31 -13.53 16.12
CA GLU A 305 26.60 -13.46 16.79
C GLU A 305 26.74 -14.54 17.86
N VAL A 306 27.97 -14.97 18.11
CA VAL A 306 28.28 -15.89 19.21
C VAL A 306 28.21 -15.10 20.51
N GLU A 307 27.24 -15.45 21.37
CA GLU A 307 27.02 -14.81 22.66
C GLU A 307 27.95 -15.38 23.74
N ASP A 308 28.06 -16.73 23.78
CA ASP A 308 28.83 -17.41 24.82
C ASP A 308 29.27 -18.82 24.37
N GLU A 309 30.13 -19.46 25.18
CA GLU A 309 30.66 -20.80 24.93
C GLU A 309 30.63 -21.62 26.22
N VAL A 310 30.12 -22.84 26.15
CA VAL A 310 30.17 -23.81 27.26
C VAL A 310 31.11 -24.96 26.87
N ILE A 311 32.34 -24.91 27.36
CA ILE A 311 33.39 -25.91 27.06
C ILE A 311 33.38 -27.04 28.08
N LEU A 312 33.02 -28.23 27.62
CA LEU A 312 32.97 -29.44 28.43
C LEU A 312 34.36 -30.09 28.56
N ASN A 313 35.12 -30.13 27.48
CA ASN A 313 36.46 -30.68 27.47
C ASN A 313 37.52 -29.57 27.44
N LYS A 314 38.05 -29.20 28.59
CA LYS A 314 39.06 -28.13 28.75
C LYS A 314 40.44 -28.44 28.14
N LYS A 315 40.63 -29.62 27.59
CA LYS A 315 41.92 -30.00 26.97
C LYS A 315 41.98 -29.67 25.48
N ILE A 316 40.91 -29.18 24.90
CA ILE A 316 40.86 -28.79 23.48
C ILE A 316 41.15 -27.28 23.30
N ASN A 317 41.72 -26.93 22.18
CA ASN A 317 41.76 -25.54 21.72
C ASN A 317 40.54 -25.32 20.81
N LEU A 318 39.40 -24.88 21.41
CA LEU A 318 38.14 -24.68 20.72
C LEU A 318 38.28 -23.68 19.54
N GLU A 319 38.98 -22.58 19.78
CA GLU A 319 39.19 -21.53 18.77
C GLU A 319 39.96 -22.07 17.55
N GLU A 320 41.02 -22.84 17.75
CA GLU A 320 41.79 -23.41 16.65
C GLU A 320 41.00 -24.44 15.84
N ILE A 321 40.24 -25.30 16.51
CA ILE A 321 39.41 -26.32 15.85
C ILE A 321 38.34 -25.64 14.99
N LEU A 322 37.59 -24.69 15.57
CA LEU A 322 36.50 -23.98 14.84
C LEU A 322 37.06 -23.13 13.68
N ALA A 323 38.20 -22.48 13.87
CA ALA A 323 38.88 -21.72 12.81
C ALA A 323 39.30 -22.59 11.62
N ASN A 324 39.62 -23.86 11.83
CA ASN A 324 39.96 -24.81 10.77
C ASN A 324 38.71 -25.50 10.17
N ILE A 325 37.61 -25.56 10.91
CA ILE A 325 36.30 -26.03 10.38
C ILE A 325 35.67 -24.98 9.45
N ASN A 326 35.78 -23.69 9.80
CA ASN A 326 35.24 -22.59 9.03
C ASN A 326 35.84 -22.55 7.60
N THR A 327 35.07 -22.08 6.63
CA THR A 327 35.50 -21.89 5.23
C THR A 327 35.11 -20.51 4.71
N GLU A 328 35.84 -19.98 3.74
CA GLU A 328 35.50 -18.73 3.07
C GLU A 328 34.21 -18.85 2.22
N GLU A 329 33.89 -20.05 1.75
CA GLU A 329 32.80 -20.30 0.80
C GLU A 329 31.42 -20.41 1.47
N SER A 330 31.35 -20.62 2.80
CA SER A 330 30.09 -20.77 3.52
C SER A 330 29.48 -19.41 3.88
N ASN A 331 28.22 -19.18 3.52
CA ASN A 331 27.56 -17.87 3.59
C ASN A 331 26.26 -17.88 4.42
N ASN A 332 25.93 -18.93 5.15
CA ASN A 332 24.79 -18.88 6.05
C ASN A 332 25.08 -18.08 7.32
N ALA A 333 24.04 -17.50 7.94
CA ALA A 333 24.18 -16.58 9.08
C ALA A 333 24.94 -17.20 10.26
N THR A 334 24.76 -18.51 10.51
CA THR A 334 25.46 -19.25 11.56
C THR A 334 26.96 -19.35 11.29
N ASP A 335 27.33 -19.71 10.06
CA ASP A 335 28.73 -19.84 9.67
C ASP A 335 29.44 -18.47 9.66
N ILE A 336 28.72 -17.41 9.27
CA ILE A 336 29.24 -16.03 9.36
C ILE A 336 29.51 -15.65 10.81
N ALA A 337 28.59 -15.96 11.74
CA ALA A 337 28.78 -15.71 13.16
C ALA A 337 30.02 -16.44 13.72
N LEU A 338 30.20 -17.72 13.34
CA LEU A 338 31.37 -18.50 13.70
C LEU A 338 32.66 -17.95 13.09
N LYS A 339 32.65 -17.55 11.81
CA LYS A 339 33.80 -16.92 11.15
C LYS A 339 34.17 -15.59 11.79
N ASN A 340 33.21 -14.77 12.15
CA ASN A 340 33.46 -13.48 12.78
C ASN A 340 34.14 -13.63 14.15
N LYS A 341 33.78 -14.69 14.92
CA LYS A 341 34.32 -14.95 16.25
C LYS A 341 35.67 -15.64 16.20
N TYR A 342 35.80 -16.71 15.38
CA TYR A 342 36.99 -17.60 15.43
C TYR A 342 37.91 -17.43 14.23
N GLY A 343 37.50 -16.73 13.18
CA GLY A 343 38.25 -16.59 11.94
C GLY A 343 38.22 -17.84 11.07
N VAL A 344 39.04 -17.83 10.01
CA VAL A 344 39.35 -18.97 9.14
C VAL A 344 40.86 -19.20 9.17
N LYS A 345 41.28 -20.41 9.54
CA LYS A 345 42.67 -20.82 9.58
C LYS A 345 42.86 -22.15 8.84
N ASN A 346 44.02 -22.37 8.28
CA ASN A 346 44.43 -23.65 7.65
C ASN A 346 45.70 -24.17 8.33
N THR A 347 45.74 -24.13 9.67
CA THR A 347 46.88 -24.57 10.47
C THR A 347 46.91 -26.08 10.68
N LEU A 348 45.74 -26.73 10.67
CA LEU A 348 45.58 -28.16 10.83
C LEU A 348 45.29 -28.82 9.47
N LYS A 349 45.71 -30.06 9.29
CA LYS A 349 45.51 -30.81 8.06
C LYS A 349 44.07 -31.32 7.98
N VAL A 350 43.21 -30.63 7.19
CA VAL A 350 41.85 -31.07 6.90
C VAL A 350 41.89 -32.06 5.76
N THR A 351 41.34 -33.28 5.96
CA THR A 351 41.36 -34.39 4.98
C THR A 351 40.05 -34.53 4.23
N ASP A 352 38.90 -34.24 4.87
CA ASP A 352 37.57 -34.36 4.29
C ASP A 352 36.63 -33.34 4.89
N ARG A 353 35.64 -32.87 4.10
CA ARG A 353 34.59 -31.96 4.54
C ARG A 353 33.24 -32.35 3.95
N VAL A 354 32.26 -32.57 4.82
CA VAL A 354 30.86 -32.70 4.43
C VAL A 354 30.15 -31.41 4.89
N PRO A 355 29.67 -30.57 3.97
CA PRO A 355 29.01 -29.32 4.31
C PRO A 355 27.74 -29.58 5.12
N PHE A 356 27.23 -28.54 5.78
CA PHE A 356 25.95 -28.61 6.50
C PHE A 356 24.84 -29.01 5.55
N SER A 357 23.97 -29.90 6.02
CA SER A 357 22.78 -30.32 5.31
C SER A 357 21.55 -30.14 6.22
N SER A 358 20.47 -29.62 5.65
CA SER A 358 19.20 -29.46 6.36
C SER A 358 18.59 -30.78 6.81
N ALA A 359 18.84 -31.87 6.09
CA ALA A 359 18.40 -33.20 6.46
C ALA A 359 19.22 -33.79 7.64
N LYS A 360 20.53 -33.52 7.67
CA LYS A 360 21.45 -34.03 8.72
C LYS A 360 21.59 -33.07 9.89
N LYS A 361 21.19 -31.81 9.76
CA LYS A 361 21.32 -30.76 10.77
C LYS A 361 22.73 -30.60 11.38
N CYS A 362 23.75 -31.07 10.68
CA CYS A 362 25.15 -30.95 11.07
C CYS A 362 26.08 -30.94 9.86
N SER A 363 27.26 -30.36 10.03
CA SER A 363 28.41 -30.51 9.13
C SER A 363 29.47 -31.44 9.76
N ILE A 364 30.30 -32.08 8.93
CA ILE A 364 31.36 -32.97 9.37
C ILE A 364 32.67 -32.52 8.74
N THR A 365 33.72 -32.37 9.57
CA THR A 365 35.07 -32.03 9.09
C THR A 365 36.06 -33.03 9.69
N GLU A 366 36.88 -33.64 8.84
CA GLU A 366 37.95 -34.54 9.29
C GLU A 366 39.24 -33.79 9.34
N ILE A 367 39.77 -33.63 10.58
CA ILE A 367 41.04 -32.97 10.87
C ILE A 367 41.99 -33.99 11.49
N GLU A 368 43.16 -34.18 10.84
CA GLU A 368 44.21 -35.12 11.32
C GLU A 368 43.66 -36.52 11.65
N GLY A 369 42.74 -37.04 10.85
CA GLY A 369 42.12 -38.35 11.01
C GLY A 369 41.04 -38.43 12.09
N THR A 370 40.72 -37.32 12.76
CA THR A 370 39.61 -37.19 13.70
C THR A 370 38.44 -36.50 13.08
N ARG A 371 37.25 -37.09 13.20
CA ARG A 371 35.99 -36.47 12.69
C ARG A 371 35.39 -35.57 13.73
N TYR A 372 35.14 -34.31 13.33
CA TYR A 372 34.42 -33.31 14.10
C TYR A 372 33.03 -33.11 13.50
N TYR A 373 32.02 -33.02 14.35
CA TYR A 373 30.64 -32.76 14.00
C TYR A 373 30.24 -31.41 14.58
N LEU A 374 29.67 -30.55 13.77
CA LEU A 374 29.18 -29.23 14.18
C LEU A 374 27.72 -29.08 13.77
N GLY A 375 26.80 -28.96 14.74
CA GLY A 375 25.39 -28.88 14.45
C GLY A 375 24.46 -29.13 15.67
N ALA A 376 23.24 -29.55 15.43
CA ALA A 376 22.28 -29.85 16.49
C ALA A 376 22.58 -31.16 17.19
N LEU A 377 22.61 -31.13 18.52
CA LEU A 377 23.00 -32.28 19.34
C LEU A 377 22.16 -33.55 19.06
N GLU A 378 20.85 -33.41 18.89
CA GLU A 378 19.90 -34.46 18.68
C GLU A 378 20.12 -35.27 17.38
N TYR A 379 20.84 -34.68 16.42
CA TYR A 379 21.22 -35.29 15.15
C TYR A 379 22.64 -35.87 15.15
N ILE A 380 23.44 -35.47 16.15
CA ILE A 380 24.83 -35.91 16.30
C ILE A 380 24.91 -37.09 17.27
N SER A 381 24.11 -37.05 18.34
CA SER A 381 24.14 -38.10 19.39
C SER A 381 22.73 -38.34 19.98
N ASP A 382 22.56 -39.45 20.71
CA ASP A 382 21.31 -39.76 21.40
C ASP A 382 21.04 -38.91 22.66
N LYS A 383 21.96 -38.00 23.01
CA LYS A 383 21.85 -37.09 24.16
C LYS A 383 20.95 -35.90 23.80
N LYS A 384 20.27 -35.37 24.80
CA LYS A 384 19.44 -34.17 24.66
C LYS A 384 20.15 -32.96 25.26
N ILE A 385 19.91 -31.77 24.65
CA ILE A 385 20.44 -30.49 25.17
C ILE A 385 20.00 -30.29 26.62
N THR A 386 18.79 -30.71 26.98
CA THR A 386 18.24 -30.62 28.34
C THR A 386 18.99 -31.45 29.41
N ASP A 387 19.84 -32.39 28.98
CA ASP A 387 20.66 -33.18 29.89
C ASP A 387 21.84 -32.38 30.48
N TYR A 388 22.11 -31.17 29.92
CA TYR A 388 23.20 -30.30 30.32
C TYR A 388 22.66 -29.08 31.08
N LYS A 389 22.78 -29.10 32.41
CA LYS A 389 22.23 -28.05 33.30
C LYS A 389 22.81 -26.66 33.02
N GLU A 390 24.04 -26.62 32.55
CA GLU A 390 24.76 -25.37 32.18
C GLU A 390 24.08 -24.62 31.02
N LEU A 391 23.32 -25.32 30.19
CA LEU A 391 22.61 -24.75 29.05
C LEU A 391 21.19 -24.20 29.40
N THR A 392 20.67 -24.53 30.57
CA THR A 392 19.30 -24.12 30.98
C THR A 392 19.06 -22.62 30.82
N PRO A 393 19.96 -21.70 31.26
CA PRO A 393 19.73 -20.24 31.09
C PRO A 393 19.66 -19.80 29.65
N TYR A 394 20.37 -20.46 28.73
CA TYR A 394 20.38 -20.13 27.31
C TYR A 394 19.18 -20.73 26.58
N ILE A 395 18.75 -21.94 27.00
CA ILE A 395 17.49 -22.56 26.50
C ILE A 395 16.29 -21.68 26.89
N GLU A 396 16.23 -21.23 28.15
CA GLU A 396 15.18 -20.35 28.64
C GLU A 396 15.18 -18.98 27.94
N LYS A 397 16.35 -18.47 27.55
CA LYS A 397 16.46 -17.26 26.71
C LYS A 397 16.07 -17.50 25.25
N GLY A 398 15.99 -18.76 24.80
CA GLY A 398 15.70 -19.12 23.43
C GLY A 398 16.85 -18.97 22.46
N ASN A 399 18.09 -18.95 22.98
CA ASN A 399 19.30 -18.92 22.15
C ASN A 399 19.41 -20.17 21.28
N ARG A 400 20.04 -20.03 20.12
CA ARG A 400 20.42 -21.17 19.29
C ARG A 400 21.69 -21.80 19.85
N ILE A 401 21.64 -23.10 20.12
CA ILE A 401 22.79 -23.85 20.67
C ILE A 401 23.33 -24.76 19.58
N ILE A 402 24.59 -24.60 19.25
CA ILE A 402 25.33 -25.47 18.31
C ILE A 402 26.32 -26.28 19.09
N THR A 403 26.39 -27.59 18.80
CA THR A 403 27.25 -28.52 19.44
C THR A 403 28.47 -28.82 18.58
N LEU A 404 29.66 -28.72 19.17
CA LEU A 404 30.88 -29.28 18.60
C LEU A 404 31.16 -30.63 19.29
N SER A 405 31.24 -31.68 18.49
CA SER A 405 31.54 -33.04 18.96
C SER A 405 32.62 -33.71 18.13
N ARG A 406 33.28 -34.72 18.66
CA ARG A 406 34.25 -35.53 17.91
C ARG A 406 33.99 -37.02 18.11
N GLY A 407 34.42 -37.87 17.18
CA GLY A 407 34.38 -39.33 17.30
C GLY A 407 33.90 -40.05 16.07
N LYS A 408 33.65 -41.36 16.20
CA LYS A 408 32.97 -42.22 15.21
C LYS A 408 31.53 -42.49 15.67
N LYS A 409 30.65 -42.82 14.76
CA LYS A 409 29.20 -42.89 14.92
C LYS A 409 28.66 -43.58 16.21
N GLU A 410 29.46 -44.46 16.85
CA GLU A 410 29.09 -45.21 18.07
C GLU A 410 29.74 -44.66 19.37
N GLU A 411 30.75 -43.77 19.25
CA GLU A 411 31.43 -43.13 20.37
C GLU A 411 31.62 -41.62 20.08
N ILE A 412 30.57 -40.82 20.27
CA ILE A 412 30.62 -39.41 20.08
C ILE A 412 30.83 -38.67 21.41
N GLU A 413 31.94 -37.94 21.52
CA GLU A 413 32.26 -37.06 22.64
C GLU A 413 31.81 -35.66 22.34
N VAL A 414 30.94 -35.08 23.17
CA VAL A 414 30.57 -33.65 23.10
C VAL A 414 31.71 -32.84 23.71
N LEU A 415 32.25 -31.87 22.94
CA LEU A 415 33.40 -31.07 23.33
C LEU A 415 33.01 -29.70 23.89
N ALA A 416 32.07 -29.04 23.21
CA ALA A 416 31.62 -27.71 23.57
C ALA A 416 30.25 -27.40 22.96
N PHE A 417 29.56 -26.44 23.57
CA PHE A 417 28.37 -25.78 23.02
C PHE A 417 28.68 -24.35 22.72
N ILE A 418 28.28 -23.89 21.52
CA ILE A 418 28.41 -22.52 21.07
C ILE A 418 27.01 -21.91 21.09
N ILE A 419 26.84 -20.86 21.86
CA ILE A 419 25.58 -20.16 22.05
C ILE A 419 25.51 -18.99 21.08
N ILE A 420 24.52 -19.00 20.23
CA ILE A 420 24.32 -17.99 19.19
C ILE A 420 23.01 -17.25 19.44
N LYS A 421 23.03 -15.93 19.31
CA LYS A 421 21.84 -15.08 19.37
C LYS A 421 21.61 -14.37 18.04
N ASP A 422 20.34 -14.08 17.77
CA ASP A 422 19.94 -13.20 16.67
C ASP A 422 20.16 -11.74 17.05
N ASN A 423 20.67 -10.91 16.14
CA ASN A 423 20.82 -9.50 16.36
C ASN A 423 19.50 -8.77 16.16
N ILE A 424 18.99 -8.17 17.24
CA ILE A 424 17.75 -7.38 17.22
C ILE A 424 18.09 -5.99 16.69
N ARG A 425 17.23 -5.47 15.78
CA ARG A 425 17.41 -4.10 15.28
C ARG A 425 17.21 -3.08 16.40
N GLU A 426 18.06 -2.09 16.45
CA GLU A 426 17.98 -1.00 17.45
C GLU A 426 16.65 -0.25 17.38
N SER A 427 16.11 -0.08 16.16
CA SER A 427 14.84 0.61 15.90
C SER A 427 13.59 -0.21 16.27
N ALA A 428 13.72 -1.51 16.56
CA ALA A 428 12.57 -2.41 16.76
C ALA A 428 11.68 -1.98 17.92
N LYS A 429 12.27 -1.66 19.09
CA LYS A 429 11.51 -1.27 20.29
C LYS A 429 10.65 -0.02 20.04
N ASP A 430 11.20 1.01 19.45
CA ASP A 430 10.50 2.28 19.20
C ASP A 430 9.41 2.12 18.15
N THR A 431 9.66 1.34 17.10
CA THR A 431 8.68 1.06 16.04
C THR A 431 7.48 0.27 16.58
N LEU A 432 7.72 -0.78 17.35
CA LEU A 432 6.63 -1.57 17.99
C LEU A 432 5.80 -0.72 18.95
N LYS A 433 6.47 0.12 19.78
CA LYS A 433 5.82 1.05 20.70
C LYS A 433 4.96 2.07 19.96
N TYR A 434 5.45 2.63 18.85
CA TYR A 434 4.68 3.54 18.02
C TYR A 434 3.36 2.91 17.53
N PHE A 435 3.40 1.70 16.94
CA PHE A 435 2.20 1.04 16.45
C PHE A 435 1.19 0.76 17.56
N LYS A 436 1.65 0.32 18.72
CA LYS A 436 0.80 0.11 19.90
C LYS A 436 0.11 1.41 20.34
N GLN A 437 0.84 2.53 20.38
CA GLN A 437 0.27 3.85 20.70
C GLN A 437 -0.76 4.33 19.65
N GLN A 438 -0.60 3.89 18.41
CA GLN A 438 -1.53 4.18 17.33
C GLN A 438 -2.76 3.26 17.32
N GLY A 439 -2.88 2.34 18.29
CA GLY A 439 -3.97 1.37 18.37
C GLY A 439 -3.96 0.36 17.23
N VAL A 440 -2.76 -0.04 16.79
CA VAL A 440 -2.52 -1.14 15.84
C VAL A 440 -2.05 -2.34 16.64
N ASP A 441 -2.75 -3.46 16.53
CA ASP A 441 -2.35 -4.72 17.16
C ASP A 441 -1.18 -5.33 16.38
N ILE A 442 -0.20 -5.86 17.11
CA ILE A 442 0.97 -6.50 16.51
C ILE A 442 0.90 -8.00 16.74
N LYS A 443 1.13 -8.77 15.68
CA LYS A 443 1.24 -10.22 15.71
C LYS A 443 2.57 -10.64 15.09
N ILE A 444 3.29 -11.55 15.72
CA ILE A 444 4.54 -12.08 15.18
C ILE A 444 4.28 -13.49 14.66
N ILE A 445 4.57 -13.73 13.39
CA ILE A 445 4.30 -15.00 12.71
C ILE A 445 5.60 -15.53 12.13
N SER A 446 6.21 -16.55 12.79
CA SER A 446 7.55 -17.04 12.46
C SER A 446 7.58 -18.56 12.24
N GLY A 447 8.55 -19.01 11.45
CA GLY A 447 8.92 -20.44 11.36
C GLY A 447 9.73 -20.93 12.57
N ASP A 448 10.21 -20.01 13.43
CA ASP A 448 11.04 -20.33 14.59
C ASP A 448 10.21 -20.79 15.80
N ASN A 449 10.92 -21.31 16.81
CA ASN A 449 10.30 -21.72 18.06
C ASN A 449 9.59 -20.52 18.73
N PRO A 450 8.32 -20.66 19.16
CA PRO A 450 7.58 -19.58 19.77
C PRO A 450 8.20 -19.03 21.05
N ILE A 451 8.91 -19.85 21.82
CA ILE A 451 9.61 -19.44 23.06
C ILE A 451 10.76 -18.48 22.72
N THR A 452 11.52 -18.77 21.66
CA THR A 452 12.59 -17.87 21.17
C THR A 452 12.02 -16.53 20.78
N VAL A 453 10.93 -16.52 20.03
CA VAL A 453 10.26 -15.28 19.58
C VAL A 453 9.69 -14.49 20.76
N SER A 454 9.06 -15.20 21.72
CA SER A 454 8.51 -14.60 22.95
C SER A 454 9.63 -13.93 23.78
N ASN A 455 10.79 -14.56 23.89
CA ASN A 455 11.93 -14.00 24.63
C ASN A 455 12.53 -12.77 23.95
N ILE A 456 12.58 -12.73 22.62
CA ILE A 456 12.96 -11.54 21.86
C ILE A 456 11.99 -10.37 22.16
N LEU A 457 10.68 -10.64 22.13
CA LEU A 457 9.67 -9.61 22.45
C LEU A 457 9.75 -9.17 23.91
N LYS A 458 10.06 -10.08 24.84
CA LYS A 458 10.31 -9.77 26.26
C LYS A 458 11.49 -8.80 26.41
N SER A 459 12.59 -9.03 25.67
CA SER A 459 13.76 -8.13 25.70
C SER A 459 13.44 -6.74 25.15
N LEU A 460 12.44 -6.63 24.24
CA LEU A 460 11.92 -5.39 23.71
C LEU A 460 10.83 -4.75 24.59
N GLU A 461 10.56 -5.31 25.77
CA GLU A 461 9.52 -4.87 26.70
C GLU A 461 8.11 -4.82 26.04
N PHE A 462 7.83 -5.78 25.15
CA PHE A 462 6.55 -5.87 24.46
C PHE A 462 5.54 -6.71 25.27
N ASP A 463 4.40 -6.10 25.63
CA ASP A 463 3.37 -6.77 26.42
C ASP A 463 2.62 -7.82 25.59
N GLY A 464 2.24 -8.93 26.25
CA GLY A 464 1.52 -10.03 25.63
C GLY A 464 2.41 -11.06 24.95
N HIS A 465 3.76 -10.92 25.06
CA HIS A 465 4.72 -11.88 24.52
C HIS A 465 4.51 -13.32 25.01
N GLU A 466 3.90 -13.49 26.19
CA GLU A 466 3.56 -14.79 26.80
C GLU A 466 2.42 -15.52 26.07
N LYS A 467 1.61 -14.81 25.26
CA LYS A 467 0.51 -15.38 24.48
C LYS A 467 1.04 -15.94 23.17
N HIS A 468 1.53 -17.18 23.23
CA HIS A 468 2.13 -17.84 22.09
C HIS A 468 1.51 -19.20 21.79
N ILE A 469 1.58 -19.65 20.50
CA ILE A 469 1.10 -20.94 20.03
C ILE A 469 2.06 -21.52 18.98
N GLU A 470 2.13 -22.87 18.89
CA GLU A 470 2.81 -23.56 17.79
C GLU A 470 1.84 -23.86 16.63
N GLY A 471 2.37 -23.91 15.41
CA GLY A 471 1.57 -24.21 14.22
C GLY A 471 0.79 -25.52 14.29
N LYS A 472 1.37 -26.57 14.94
CA LYS A 472 0.71 -27.87 15.14
C LYS A 472 -0.52 -27.83 16.06
N ASP A 473 -0.60 -26.80 16.92
CA ASP A 473 -1.66 -26.65 17.94
C ASP A 473 -2.77 -25.70 17.45
N LEU A 474 -2.71 -25.24 16.18
CA LEU A 474 -3.76 -24.41 15.60
C LEU A 474 -5.06 -25.22 15.44
N PRO A 475 -6.22 -24.62 15.81
CA PRO A 475 -7.52 -25.26 15.62
C PRO A 475 -7.84 -25.45 14.12
N GLU A 476 -8.49 -26.60 13.80
CA GLU A 476 -9.02 -26.84 12.44
C GLU A 476 -10.38 -26.14 12.23
N ASP A 477 -11.15 -25.91 13.30
CA ASP A 477 -12.42 -25.19 13.22
C ASP A 477 -12.19 -23.71 12.95
N GLU A 478 -12.84 -23.17 11.92
CA GLU A 478 -12.65 -21.81 11.45
C GLU A 478 -13.03 -20.75 12.52
N LYS A 479 -14.10 -20.98 13.28
CA LYS A 479 -14.55 -20.05 14.34
C LYS A 479 -13.57 -20.03 15.51
N GLU A 480 -13.08 -21.18 15.89
CA GLU A 480 -12.09 -21.32 16.96
C GLU A 480 -10.74 -20.72 16.51
N LEU A 481 -10.34 -20.95 15.26
CA LEU A 481 -9.13 -20.33 14.68
C LEU A 481 -9.20 -18.81 14.72
N ILE A 482 -10.34 -18.20 14.37
CA ILE A 482 -10.52 -16.74 14.45
C ILE A 482 -10.36 -16.25 15.90
N ARG A 483 -10.91 -16.97 16.88
CA ARG A 483 -10.77 -16.61 18.30
C ARG A 483 -9.32 -16.68 18.75
N VAL A 484 -8.66 -17.81 18.48
CA VAL A 484 -7.25 -18.04 18.85
C VAL A 484 -6.33 -17.03 18.14
N ALA A 485 -6.56 -16.73 16.85
CA ALA A 485 -5.76 -15.76 16.12
C ALA A 485 -5.83 -14.36 16.73
N LYS A 486 -7.00 -13.95 17.23
CA LYS A 486 -7.17 -12.63 17.88
C LYS A 486 -6.47 -12.56 19.24
N GLU A 487 -6.54 -13.62 20.03
CA GLU A 487 -6.01 -13.67 21.41
C GLU A 487 -4.48 -13.87 21.45
N THR A 488 -3.91 -14.55 20.45
CA THR A 488 -2.49 -14.89 20.37
C THR A 488 -1.66 -13.71 19.81
N VAL A 489 -0.46 -13.52 20.34
CA VAL A 489 0.51 -12.52 19.89
C VAL A 489 1.62 -13.14 19.04
N VAL A 490 2.10 -14.32 19.45
CA VAL A 490 3.24 -15.01 18.83
C VAL A 490 2.80 -16.35 18.25
N PHE A 491 3.03 -16.53 16.96
CA PHE A 491 2.81 -17.78 16.23
C PHE A 491 4.16 -18.35 15.81
N GLY A 492 4.55 -19.48 16.38
CA GLY A 492 5.84 -20.12 16.11
C GLY A 492 5.71 -21.42 15.33
N ARG A 493 6.81 -21.87 14.70
CA ARG A 493 6.88 -23.07 13.86
C ARG A 493 5.77 -23.15 12.80
N MET A 494 5.49 -22.01 12.19
CA MET A 494 4.42 -21.87 11.20
C MET A 494 4.89 -22.27 9.81
N THR A 495 4.14 -23.14 9.16
CA THR A 495 4.29 -23.40 7.72
C THR A 495 3.72 -22.23 6.89
N PRO A 496 4.11 -22.08 5.62
CA PRO A 496 3.56 -21.03 4.73
C PRO A 496 2.02 -21.06 4.66
N LYS A 497 1.42 -22.24 4.61
CA LYS A 497 -0.04 -22.41 4.56
C LYS A 497 -0.71 -22.01 5.88
N GLN A 498 -0.10 -22.33 7.03
CA GLN A 498 -0.62 -21.90 8.33
C GLN A 498 -0.51 -20.39 8.52
N LYS A 499 0.58 -19.75 8.05
CA LYS A 499 0.69 -18.27 8.00
C LYS A 499 -0.49 -17.67 7.24
N GLN A 500 -0.80 -18.20 6.05
CA GLN A 500 -1.95 -17.78 5.26
C GLN A 500 -3.27 -17.93 6.02
N LEU A 501 -3.51 -19.08 6.67
CA LEU A 501 -4.75 -19.36 7.40
C LEU A 501 -4.95 -18.39 8.58
N VAL A 502 -3.89 -18.10 9.35
CA VAL A 502 -3.95 -17.13 10.45
C VAL A 502 -4.28 -15.73 9.94
N ILE A 503 -3.64 -15.29 8.86
CA ILE A 503 -3.91 -13.97 8.27
C ILE A 503 -5.35 -13.91 7.76
N LYS A 504 -5.84 -14.94 7.08
CA LYS A 504 -7.22 -15.04 6.63
C LYS A 504 -8.21 -14.95 7.81
N ALA A 505 -7.94 -15.64 8.91
CA ALA A 505 -8.77 -15.57 10.12
C ALA A 505 -8.78 -14.16 10.75
N LEU A 506 -7.65 -13.45 10.75
CA LEU A 506 -7.57 -12.08 11.26
C LEU A 506 -8.31 -11.07 10.37
N LYS A 507 -8.39 -11.30 9.05
CA LYS A 507 -9.08 -10.44 8.07
C LYS A 507 -10.60 -10.43 8.19
N GLU A 508 -11.21 -11.38 8.89
CA GLU A 508 -12.68 -11.43 9.03
C GLU A 508 -13.30 -10.12 9.55
N ASP A 509 -12.63 -9.47 10.51
CA ASP A 509 -13.14 -8.25 11.14
C ASP A 509 -12.12 -7.09 11.13
N SER A 510 -10.90 -7.30 10.64
CA SER A 510 -9.80 -6.35 10.77
C SER A 510 -9.08 -6.15 9.45
N THR A 511 -8.49 -4.98 9.26
CA THR A 511 -7.58 -4.70 8.16
C THR A 511 -6.18 -5.15 8.53
N VAL A 512 -5.62 -6.10 7.80
CA VAL A 512 -4.36 -6.76 8.13
C VAL A 512 -3.27 -6.39 7.15
N ALA A 513 -2.14 -5.88 7.65
CA ALA A 513 -0.90 -5.74 6.89
C ALA A 513 0.10 -6.81 7.34
N MET A 514 0.90 -7.34 6.42
CA MET A 514 1.96 -8.30 6.72
C MET A 514 3.30 -7.84 6.17
N ILE A 515 4.36 -8.03 6.95
CA ILE A 515 5.74 -7.82 6.54
C ILE A 515 6.47 -9.16 6.53
N GLY A 516 7.18 -9.41 5.45
CA GLY A 516 8.02 -10.58 5.30
C GLY A 516 9.07 -10.40 4.21
N ASP A 517 10.12 -11.22 4.22
CA ASP A 517 11.20 -11.17 3.24
C ASP A 517 11.47 -12.54 2.60
N GLY A 518 10.99 -13.60 3.24
CA GLY A 518 11.24 -14.98 2.86
C GLY A 518 10.22 -15.55 1.87
N VAL A 519 10.61 -16.66 1.31
CA VAL A 519 9.75 -17.49 0.47
C VAL A 519 8.53 -17.99 1.25
N ASN A 520 8.73 -18.29 2.52
CA ASN A 520 7.70 -18.79 3.43
C ASN A 520 6.60 -17.76 3.74
N ASP A 521 6.82 -16.48 3.40
CA ASP A 521 5.89 -15.40 3.66
C ASP A 521 4.99 -15.08 2.47
N ILE A 522 5.30 -15.59 1.27
CA ILE A 522 4.61 -15.22 0.01
C ILE A 522 3.10 -15.45 0.10
N LEU A 523 2.67 -16.60 0.64
CA LEU A 523 1.24 -16.89 0.78
C LEU A 523 0.56 -15.95 1.76
N GLY A 524 1.25 -15.61 2.85
CA GLY A 524 0.77 -14.65 3.84
C GLY A 524 0.75 -13.22 3.30
N LEU A 525 1.79 -12.79 2.59
CA LEU A 525 1.86 -11.47 1.94
C LEU A 525 0.73 -11.26 0.94
N LYS A 526 0.40 -12.29 0.15
CA LYS A 526 -0.73 -12.24 -0.79
C LYS A 526 -2.08 -12.28 -0.12
N GLU A 527 -2.20 -12.98 1.00
CA GLU A 527 -3.46 -13.09 1.75
C GLU A 527 -3.77 -11.79 2.50
N ALA A 528 -2.77 -11.09 3.01
CA ALA A 528 -2.93 -9.83 3.73
C ALA A 528 -3.62 -8.77 2.84
N ASP A 529 -4.29 -7.78 3.45
CA ASP A 529 -4.84 -6.64 2.73
C ASP A 529 -3.73 -5.73 2.17
N CYS A 530 -2.55 -5.73 2.81
CA CYS A 530 -1.33 -5.12 2.29
C CYS A 530 -0.12 -5.95 2.66
N GLY A 531 0.54 -6.54 1.68
CA GLY A 531 1.84 -7.17 1.82
C GLY A 531 2.97 -6.15 1.68
N ILE A 532 3.96 -6.25 2.57
CA ILE A 532 5.14 -5.38 2.61
C ILE A 532 6.38 -6.27 2.55
N ALA A 533 7.17 -6.16 1.49
CA ALA A 533 8.42 -6.88 1.36
C ALA A 533 9.62 -6.02 1.75
N LEU A 534 10.65 -6.66 2.31
CA LEU A 534 11.94 -6.02 2.56
C LEU A 534 12.83 -6.06 1.31
N GLY A 535 13.73 -5.09 1.17
CA GLY A 535 14.63 -4.97 0.03
C GLY A 535 15.64 -6.12 -0.09
N THR A 536 16.01 -6.73 1.04
CA THR A 536 16.84 -7.96 1.10
C THR A 536 16.05 -9.20 0.74
N GLY A 537 14.71 -9.14 0.78
CA GLY A 537 13.85 -10.29 0.52
C GLY A 537 13.94 -10.81 -0.91
N VAL A 538 13.48 -12.04 -1.09
CA VAL A 538 13.48 -12.73 -2.39
C VAL A 538 12.59 -11.99 -3.41
N SER A 539 12.94 -12.08 -4.69
CA SER A 539 12.20 -11.44 -5.77
C SER A 539 10.72 -11.81 -5.81
N ALA A 540 10.38 -13.04 -5.46
CA ALA A 540 9.00 -13.52 -5.41
C ALA A 540 8.19 -12.84 -4.29
N ALA A 541 8.77 -12.62 -3.09
CA ALA A 541 8.13 -11.87 -2.01
C ALA A 541 7.90 -10.41 -2.41
N LYS A 542 8.90 -9.77 -3.04
CA LYS A 542 8.75 -8.42 -3.59
C LYS A 542 7.64 -8.33 -4.62
N SER A 543 7.54 -9.30 -5.53
CA SER A 543 6.50 -9.32 -6.57
C SER A 543 5.09 -9.61 -6.01
N ALA A 544 5.01 -10.28 -4.87
CA ALA A 544 3.75 -10.59 -4.19
C ALA A 544 3.19 -9.43 -3.36
N SER A 545 4.01 -8.41 -3.06
CA SER A 545 3.71 -7.34 -2.12
C SER A 545 3.22 -6.07 -2.81
N GLU A 546 2.41 -5.28 -2.12
CA GLU A 546 1.96 -3.94 -2.55
C GLU A 546 3.02 -2.86 -2.28
N VAL A 547 3.89 -3.09 -1.28
CA VAL A 547 4.91 -2.14 -0.82
C VAL A 547 6.26 -2.85 -0.68
N VAL A 548 7.35 -2.20 -1.08
CA VAL A 548 8.72 -2.72 -0.91
C VAL A 548 9.57 -1.68 -0.20
N LEU A 549 10.18 -2.07 0.93
CA LEU A 549 11.14 -1.26 1.70
C LEU A 549 12.56 -1.52 1.22
N THR A 550 13.12 -0.66 0.36
CA THR A 550 14.42 -0.95 -0.29
C THR A 550 15.61 -0.95 0.67
N THR A 551 15.51 -0.29 1.82
CA THR A 551 16.54 -0.27 2.88
C THR A 551 16.46 -1.46 3.83
N SER A 552 15.44 -2.31 3.71
CA SER A 552 15.18 -3.44 4.62
C SER A 552 15.04 -3.06 6.10
N ASP A 553 14.81 -1.79 6.39
CA ASP A 553 14.56 -1.29 7.74
C ASP A 553 13.08 -0.93 7.89
N PHE A 554 12.40 -1.66 8.77
CA PHE A 554 10.98 -1.45 9.02
C PHE A 554 10.70 -0.21 9.89
N SER A 555 11.71 0.48 10.39
CA SER A 555 11.57 1.75 11.13
C SER A 555 10.96 2.89 10.30
N VAL A 556 10.93 2.75 8.98
CA VAL A 556 10.27 3.72 8.08
C VAL A 556 8.74 3.56 8.05
N LEU A 557 8.20 2.46 8.56
CA LEU A 557 6.74 2.19 8.53
C LEU A 557 5.88 3.24 9.22
N PRO A 558 6.24 3.79 10.39
CA PRO A 558 5.52 4.91 11.00
C PRO A 558 5.30 6.07 10.04
N GLU A 559 6.30 6.43 9.27
CA GLU A 559 6.20 7.52 8.29
C GLU A 559 5.32 7.14 7.10
N ILE A 560 5.37 5.88 6.65
CA ILE A 560 4.50 5.37 5.57
C ILE A 560 3.03 5.40 6.00
N VAL A 561 2.73 4.90 7.21
CA VAL A 561 1.38 4.93 7.77
C VAL A 561 0.87 6.36 7.92
N ASN A 562 1.71 7.27 8.43
CA ASN A 562 1.37 8.68 8.55
C ASN A 562 1.10 9.31 7.18
N GLU A 563 1.91 9.00 6.18
CA GLU A 563 1.70 9.50 4.83
C GLU A 563 0.42 8.94 4.20
N GLY A 564 0.14 7.65 4.40
CA GLY A 564 -1.13 7.03 4.01
C GLY A 564 -2.34 7.74 4.66
N ARG A 565 -2.27 7.97 5.97
CA ARG A 565 -3.31 8.72 6.71
C ARG A 565 -3.50 10.13 6.17
N ARG A 566 -2.41 10.83 5.87
CA ARG A 566 -2.47 12.17 5.25
C ARG A 566 -3.25 12.12 3.92
N VAL A 567 -2.91 11.18 3.06
CA VAL A 567 -3.55 11.04 1.74
C VAL A 567 -5.04 10.75 1.90
N VAL A 568 -5.41 9.74 2.68
CA VAL A 568 -6.81 9.32 2.85
C VAL A 568 -7.66 10.42 3.50
N ASN A 569 -7.18 11.03 4.58
CA ASN A 569 -7.90 12.09 5.29
C ASN A 569 -8.08 13.35 4.42
N ASN A 570 -7.07 13.70 3.63
CA ASN A 570 -7.16 14.86 2.75
C ASN A 570 -8.10 14.61 1.56
N ILE A 571 -8.07 13.41 0.96
CA ILE A 571 -9.04 13.01 -0.08
C ILE A 571 -10.47 13.13 0.46
N LYS A 572 -10.72 12.68 1.71
CA LYS A 572 -12.02 12.79 2.36
C LYS A 572 -12.52 14.24 2.50
N ARG A 573 -11.62 15.14 2.93
CA ARG A 573 -11.92 16.58 3.02
C ARG A 573 -12.27 17.18 1.67
N VAL A 574 -11.43 16.92 0.68
CA VAL A 574 -11.63 17.40 -0.70
C VAL A 574 -12.93 16.85 -1.28
N ALA A 575 -13.21 15.56 -1.10
CA ALA A 575 -14.45 14.95 -1.59
C ALA A 575 -15.69 15.65 -1.00
N SER A 576 -15.70 15.98 0.30
CA SER A 576 -16.81 16.72 0.93
C SER A 576 -17.03 18.09 0.29
N MET A 577 -15.94 18.83 -0.04
CA MET A 577 -16.01 20.13 -0.67
C MET A 577 -16.58 20.09 -2.10
N TYR A 578 -16.21 19.08 -2.89
CA TYR A 578 -16.74 18.97 -4.26
C TYR A 578 -18.16 18.40 -4.31
N LEU A 579 -18.50 17.47 -3.41
CA LEU A 579 -19.82 16.85 -3.43
C LEU A 579 -20.96 17.77 -2.95
N ILE A 580 -20.68 18.85 -2.17
CA ILE A 580 -21.71 19.85 -1.86
C ILE A 580 -22.23 20.48 -3.16
N LYS A 581 -21.34 20.88 -4.09
CA LYS A 581 -21.70 21.46 -5.38
C LYS A 581 -22.55 20.50 -6.21
N THR A 582 -22.12 19.24 -6.32
CA THR A 582 -22.85 18.21 -7.03
C THR A 582 -24.24 18.00 -6.44
N THR A 583 -24.34 17.99 -5.11
CA THR A 583 -25.59 17.77 -4.37
C THR A 583 -26.59 18.91 -4.65
N TYR A 584 -26.22 20.17 -4.40
CA TYR A 584 -27.19 21.25 -4.61
C TYR A 584 -27.53 21.45 -6.09
N SER A 585 -26.57 21.30 -7.02
CA SER A 585 -26.84 21.47 -8.45
C SER A 585 -27.77 20.39 -9.00
N LEU A 586 -27.63 19.14 -8.55
CA LEU A 586 -28.55 18.06 -8.92
C LEU A 586 -29.97 18.34 -8.40
N LEU A 587 -30.07 18.67 -7.10
CA LEU A 587 -31.36 18.93 -6.46
C LEU A 587 -32.05 20.15 -7.07
N LEU A 588 -31.31 21.24 -7.36
CA LEU A 588 -31.83 22.44 -8.03
C LEU A 588 -32.28 22.13 -9.45
N SER A 589 -31.54 21.35 -10.22
CA SER A 589 -31.94 20.92 -11.56
C SER A 589 -33.25 20.15 -11.52
N LEU A 590 -33.40 19.22 -10.59
CA LEU A 590 -34.67 18.48 -10.40
C LEU A 590 -35.80 19.42 -9.94
N LEU A 591 -35.54 20.32 -9.02
CA LEU A 591 -36.52 21.29 -8.55
C LEU A 591 -36.98 22.21 -9.68
N SER A 592 -36.03 22.73 -10.50
CA SER A 592 -36.35 23.58 -11.66
C SER A 592 -37.21 22.82 -12.72
N ILE A 593 -36.93 21.53 -12.92
CA ILE A 593 -37.75 20.66 -13.83
C ILE A 593 -39.18 20.49 -13.28
N ILE A 594 -39.32 20.21 -11.97
CA ILE A 594 -40.63 19.93 -11.33
C ILE A 594 -41.46 21.19 -11.24
N LEU A 595 -40.85 22.30 -10.79
CA LEU A 595 -41.56 23.57 -10.59
C LEU A 595 -41.69 24.39 -11.88
N THR A 596 -41.07 23.95 -12.98
CA THR A 596 -41.00 24.69 -14.24
C THR A 596 -40.50 26.13 -14.06
N TYR A 597 -39.50 26.29 -13.18
CA TYR A 597 -38.88 27.57 -12.85
C TYR A 597 -37.50 27.69 -13.46
N GLU A 598 -37.01 28.94 -13.66
CA GLU A 598 -35.67 29.17 -14.20
C GLU A 598 -34.56 28.60 -13.27
N TYR A 599 -33.47 28.14 -13.89
CA TYR A 599 -32.33 27.68 -13.10
C TYR A 599 -31.63 28.87 -12.41
N PRO A 600 -31.38 28.82 -11.10
CA PRO A 600 -31.05 30.01 -10.31
C PRO A 600 -29.66 30.60 -10.55
N PHE A 601 -28.75 29.87 -11.23
CA PHE A 601 -27.38 30.29 -11.45
C PHE A 601 -27.04 30.46 -12.94
N TYR A 602 -26.11 31.37 -13.21
CA TYR A 602 -25.34 31.38 -14.46
C TYR A 602 -23.99 30.65 -14.27
N PRO A 603 -23.35 30.15 -15.37
CA PRO A 603 -22.06 29.43 -15.28
C PRO A 603 -20.95 30.21 -14.59
N ILE A 604 -20.87 31.53 -14.83
CA ILE A 604 -19.86 32.41 -14.22
C ILE A 604 -19.95 32.46 -12.68
N GLN A 605 -21.19 32.49 -12.15
CA GLN A 605 -21.45 32.52 -10.70
C GLN A 605 -21.01 31.20 -10.01
N LEU A 606 -21.29 30.06 -10.63
CA LEU A 606 -20.82 28.77 -10.18
C LEU A 606 -19.29 28.64 -10.30
N SER A 607 -18.70 29.27 -11.32
CA SER A 607 -17.23 29.34 -11.50
C SER A 607 -16.57 30.10 -10.35
N LEU A 608 -17.15 31.22 -9.90
CA LEU A 608 -16.67 31.96 -8.73
C LEU A 608 -16.67 31.11 -7.47
N ILE A 609 -17.84 30.50 -7.13
CA ILE A 609 -17.99 29.65 -5.95
C ILE A 609 -17.03 28.46 -6.04
N SER A 610 -16.96 27.79 -7.22
CA SER A 610 -16.10 26.64 -7.43
C SER A 610 -14.63 26.94 -7.31
N SER A 611 -14.17 28.11 -7.76
CA SER A 611 -12.75 28.47 -7.71
C SER A 611 -12.34 28.93 -6.31
N ILE A 612 -13.06 29.91 -5.73
CA ILE A 612 -12.67 30.55 -4.48
C ILE A 612 -13.07 29.73 -3.25
N CYS A 613 -14.32 29.21 -3.20
CA CYS A 613 -14.82 28.55 -2.02
C CYS A 613 -14.54 27.04 -1.99
N VAL A 614 -14.23 26.42 -3.15
CA VAL A 614 -13.99 24.96 -3.26
C VAL A 614 -12.57 24.65 -3.75
N GLY A 615 -12.18 25.13 -4.93
CA GLY A 615 -10.95 24.71 -5.62
C GLY A 615 -9.68 25.12 -4.89
N ILE A 616 -9.52 26.41 -4.61
CA ILE A 616 -8.34 26.93 -3.90
C ILE A 616 -8.17 26.27 -2.54
N PRO A 617 -9.17 26.26 -1.63
CA PRO A 617 -8.99 25.62 -0.32
C PRO A 617 -8.77 24.12 -0.43
N SER A 618 -9.43 23.43 -1.35
CA SER A 618 -9.24 22.00 -1.55
C SER A 618 -7.82 21.64 -1.98
N PHE A 619 -7.19 22.46 -2.85
CA PHE A 619 -5.81 22.26 -3.28
C PHE A 619 -4.84 22.32 -2.09
N PHE A 620 -4.96 23.36 -1.25
CA PHE A 620 -4.09 23.50 -0.08
C PHE A 620 -4.36 22.41 0.97
N LEU A 621 -5.63 22.06 1.23
CA LEU A 621 -5.99 21.00 2.17
C LEU A 621 -5.55 19.61 1.69
N ALA A 622 -5.48 19.37 0.37
CA ALA A 622 -5.00 18.10 -0.19
C ALA A 622 -3.51 17.84 0.12
N LEU A 623 -2.72 18.88 0.32
CA LEU A 623 -1.28 18.80 0.60
C LEU A 623 -0.92 18.92 2.08
N GLU A 624 -1.88 19.31 2.93
CA GLU A 624 -1.64 19.57 4.36
C GLU A 624 -1.30 18.29 5.14
N PRO A 625 -0.36 18.33 6.12
CA PRO A 625 -0.14 17.22 7.05
C PRO A 625 -1.38 16.91 7.90
N ASN A 626 -1.88 15.68 7.83
CA ASN A 626 -3.01 15.20 8.63
C ASN A 626 -2.85 13.71 8.94
N TYR A 627 -2.30 13.39 10.09
CA TYR A 627 -1.90 12.05 10.51
C TYR A 627 -2.90 11.38 11.47
N THR A 628 -4.09 11.95 11.63
CA THR A 628 -5.13 11.34 12.47
C THR A 628 -5.52 9.96 11.96
N LYS A 629 -5.86 9.04 12.88
CA LYS A 629 -6.31 7.69 12.52
C LYS A 629 -7.48 7.77 11.54
N VAL A 630 -7.40 7.01 10.46
CA VAL A 630 -8.44 6.96 9.43
C VAL A 630 -9.62 6.16 9.96
N GLU A 631 -10.82 6.72 9.81
CA GLU A 631 -12.05 6.03 10.13
C GLU A 631 -12.62 5.33 8.90
N LYS A 632 -13.09 4.10 9.05
CA LYS A 632 -13.50 3.20 7.95
C LYS A 632 -14.68 3.71 7.09
N ASP A 633 -15.52 4.60 7.59
CA ASP A 633 -16.76 5.01 6.92
C ASP A 633 -16.59 6.24 6.02
N PHE A 634 -15.71 6.15 5.01
CA PHE A 634 -15.41 7.25 4.08
C PHE A 634 -16.67 7.89 3.47
N ILE A 635 -17.53 7.08 2.82
CA ILE A 635 -18.74 7.56 2.13
C ILE A 635 -19.67 8.26 3.10
N VAL A 636 -19.98 7.62 4.23
CA VAL A 636 -20.93 8.14 5.22
C VAL A 636 -20.51 9.52 5.71
N LYS A 637 -19.22 9.71 5.99
CA LYS A 637 -18.71 11.00 6.47
C LYS A 637 -18.63 12.07 5.40
N VAL A 638 -18.30 11.70 4.17
CA VAL A 638 -18.31 12.64 3.05
C VAL A 638 -19.74 13.16 2.80
N PHE A 639 -20.72 12.27 2.77
CA PHE A 639 -22.12 12.68 2.60
C PHE A 639 -22.70 13.37 3.83
N ARG A 640 -22.25 13.04 5.05
CA ARG A 640 -22.62 13.76 6.26
C ARG A 640 -22.25 15.26 6.18
N ASN A 641 -21.14 15.57 5.53
CA ASN A 641 -20.71 16.96 5.32
C ASN A 641 -21.41 17.59 4.11
N ALA A 642 -21.58 16.87 3.02
CA ALA A 642 -22.06 17.43 1.75
C ALA A 642 -23.59 17.59 1.69
N LEU A 643 -24.37 16.59 2.13
CA LEU A 643 -25.83 16.59 2.01
C LEU A 643 -26.52 17.70 2.81
N PRO A 644 -26.26 17.90 4.13
CA PRO A 644 -26.92 18.94 4.90
C PRO A 644 -26.69 20.32 4.32
N ASN A 645 -25.43 20.63 3.98
CA ASN A 645 -25.06 21.92 3.39
C ASN A 645 -25.70 22.10 2.00
N GLY A 646 -25.69 21.07 1.15
CA GLY A 646 -26.31 21.13 -0.18
C GLY A 646 -27.83 21.30 -0.12
N ILE A 647 -28.53 20.60 0.78
CA ILE A 647 -29.96 20.75 1.01
C ILE A 647 -30.30 22.17 1.49
N THR A 648 -29.50 22.73 2.41
CA THR A 648 -29.70 24.10 2.90
C THR A 648 -29.57 25.14 1.81
N VAL A 649 -28.61 24.96 0.86
CA VAL A 649 -28.53 25.82 -0.33
C VAL A 649 -29.84 25.77 -1.12
N VAL A 650 -30.39 24.58 -1.35
CA VAL A 650 -31.67 24.40 -2.08
C VAL A 650 -32.83 25.06 -1.34
N LEU A 651 -32.89 24.92 -0.01
CA LEU A 651 -33.93 25.53 0.81
C LEU A 651 -33.87 27.06 0.74
N ASN A 652 -32.69 27.67 0.83
CA ASN A 652 -32.50 29.11 0.68
C ASN A 652 -33.00 29.62 -0.67
N ILE A 653 -32.61 28.93 -1.72
CA ILE A 653 -33.04 29.31 -3.07
C ILE A 653 -34.55 29.16 -3.23
N PHE A 654 -35.14 28.10 -2.68
CA PHE A 654 -36.58 27.93 -2.67
C PHE A 654 -37.29 29.05 -1.92
N ILE A 655 -36.78 29.48 -0.76
CA ILE A 655 -37.32 30.61 0.01
C ILE A 655 -37.26 31.91 -0.82
N VAL A 656 -36.13 32.17 -1.51
CA VAL A 656 -36.00 33.36 -2.38
C VAL A 656 -36.98 33.29 -3.54
N ILE A 657 -37.16 32.15 -4.20
CA ILE A 657 -38.13 31.96 -5.28
C ILE A 657 -39.55 32.24 -4.78
N MET A 658 -39.93 31.68 -3.63
CA MET A 658 -41.22 31.89 -3.01
C MET A 658 -41.47 33.36 -2.68
N PHE A 659 -40.44 34.03 -2.12
CA PHE A 659 -40.51 35.48 -1.85
C PHE A 659 -40.75 36.29 -3.12
N CYS A 660 -39.98 36.05 -4.18
CA CYS A 660 -40.15 36.73 -5.45
C CYS A 660 -41.55 36.50 -6.06
N SER A 661 -42.08 35.27 -5.96
CA SER A 661 -43.39 34.92 -6.46
C SER A 661 -44.51 35.61 -5.68
N VAL A 662 -44.43 35.64 -4.34
CA VAL A 662 -45.47 36.22 -3.47
C VAL A 662 -45.51 37.73 -3.55
N PHE A 663 -44.34 38.38 -3.66
CA PHE A 663 -44.22 39.82 -3.66
C PHE A 663 -44.07 40.41 -5.07
N ASN A 664 -44.23 39.61 -6.12
CA ASN A 664 -44.08 40.01 -7.53
C ASN A 664 -42.71 40.74 -7.79
N GLN A 665 -41.64 40.25 -7.18
CA GLN A 665 -40.34 40.81 -7.35
C GLN A 665 -39.60 40.12 -8.51
N ASN A 666 -38.73 40.90 -9.19
CA ASN A 666 -37.89 40.31 -10.25
C ASN A 666 -36.80 39.43 -9.65
N PHE A 667 -36.80 38.17 -10.04
CA PHE A 667 -35.84 37.17 -9.53
C PHE A 667 -34.37 37.55 -9.86
N GLU A 668 -34.13 38.16 -11.01
CA GLU A 668 -32.79 38.65 -11.39
C GLU A 668 -32.15 39.58 -10.32
N SER A 669 -32.96 40.41 -9.66
CA SER A 669 -32.50 41.29 -8.60
C SER A 669 -32.03 40.56 -7.33
N TYR A 670 -32.45 39.31 -7.12
CA TYR A 670 -32.12 38.51 -5.97
C TYR A 670 -31.03 37.43 -6.24
N ARG A 671 -30.48 37.38 -7.48
CA ARG A 671 -29.35 36.48 -7.79
C ARG A 671 -28.14 36.71 -6.89
N LEU A 672 -27.87 37.98 -6.50
CA LEU A 672 -26.86 38.33 -5.54
C LEU A 672 -27.06 37.58 -4.20
N VAL A 673 -28.30 37.58 -3.69
CA VAL A 673 -28.63 36.88 -2.42
C VAL A 673 -28.33 35.40 -2.52
N ILE A 674 -28.76 34.75 -3.61
CA ILE A 674 -28.56 33.32 -3.87
C ILE A 674 -27.07 32.98 -3.96
N VAL A 675 -26.28 33.71 -4.71
CA VAL A 675 -24.84 33.50 -4.87
C VAL A 675 -24.10 33.70 -3.53
N THR A 676 -24.47 34.77 -2.80
CA THR A 676 -23.85 35.10 -1.52
C THR A 676 -24.13 34.05 -0.45
N LEU A 677 -25.40 33.58 -0.30
CA LEU A 677 -25.76 32.53 0.65
C LEU A 677 -25.11 31.17 0.28
N THR A 678 -25.07 30.83 -1.00
CA THR A 678 -24.39 29.59 -1.45
C THR A 678 -22.90 29.64 -1.14
N GLY A 679 -22.25 30.77 -1.38
CA GLY A 679 -20.85 30.97 -1.01
C GLY A 679 -20.64 30.90 0.51
N PHE A 680 -21.51 31.54 1.30
CA PHE A 680 -21.48 31.50 2.76
C PHE A 680 -21.59 30.09 3.32
N ILE A 681 -22.56 29.27 2.84
CA ILE A 681 -22.72 27.88 3.25
C ILE A 681 -21.49 27.04 2.87
N THR A 682 -20.92 27.27 1.68
CA THR A 682 -19.71 26.58 1.23
C THR A 682 -18.50 26.96 2.09
N LEU A 683 -18.34 28.22 2.48
CA LEU A 683 -17.30 28.69 3.40
C LEU A 683 -17.52 28.17 4.83
N ARG A 684 -18.77 28.02 5.29
CA ARG A 684 -19.10 27.36 6.56
C ARG A 684 -18.66 25.89 6.54
N LEU A 685 -18.91 25.18 5.44
CA LEU A 685 -18.41 23.81 5.27
C LEU A 685 -16.87 23.80 5.33
N LEU A 686 -16.19 24.72 4.65
CA LEU A 686 -14.75 24.87 4.72
C LEU A 686 -14.28 25.09 6.18
N TYR A 687 -14.95 25.97 6.93
CA TYR A 687 -14.66 26.16 8.37
C TYR A 687 -14.79 24.86 9.17
N THR A 688 -15.85 24.09 8.95
CA THR A 688 -16.08 22.82 9.63
C THR A 688 -14.98 21.79 9.30
N ILE A 689 -14.58 21.68 8.03
CA ILE A 689 -13.53 20.77 7.57
C ILE A 689 -12.14 21.19 8.08
N CYS A 690 -11.92 22.51 8.29
CA CYS A 690 -10.67 23.04 8.80
C CYS A 690 -10.47 22.85 10.32
N LYS A 691 -11.48 22.37 11.06
CA LYS A 691 -11.32 22.10 12.50
C LYS A 691 -10.41 20.88 12.74
N PRO A 692 -9.51 20.92 13.75
CA PRO A 692 -9.15 22.06 14.61
C PRO A 692 -8.36 23.13 13.83
N LEU A 693 -8.66 24.40 14.10
CA LEU A 693 -8.08 25.54 13.40
C LEU A 693 -6.64 25.82 13.83
N ASN A 694 -5.67 25.56 12.97
CA ASN A 694 -4.30 26.07 13.07
C ASN A 694 -4.16 27.44 12.39
N LEU A 695 -3.01 28.10 12.55
CA LEU A 695 -2.77 29.42 11.96
C LEU A 695 -2.96 29.42 10.44
N TRP A 696 -2.42 28.41 9.77
CA TRP A 696 -2.50 28.28 8.32
C TRP A 696 -3.94 28.13 7.81
N ARG A 697 -4.75 27.28 8.48
CA ARG A 697 -6.18 27.10 8.13
C ARG A 697 -6.99 28.36 8.37
N LYS A 698 -6.66 29.14 9.43
CA LYS A 698 -7.28 30.44 9.68
C LYS A 698 -6.97 31.44 8.53
N ILE A 699 -5.70 31.51 8.11
CA ILE A 699 -5.28 32.34 6.98
C ILE A 699 -6.02 31.94 5.72
N LEU A 700 -6.07 30.64 5.38
CA LEU A 700 -6.78 30.13 4.21
C LEU A 700 -8.28 30.50 4.23
N LEU A 701 -8.94 30.29 5.36
CA LEU A 701 -10.36 30.60 5.52
C LEU A 701 -10.63 32.10 5.35
N VAL A 702 -9.84 32.94 6.00
CA VAL A 702 -9.96 34.40 5.91
C VAL A 702 -9.69 34.87 4.47
N PHE A 703 -8.64 34.37 3.84
CA PHE A 703 -8.32 34.67 2.44
C PHE A 703 -9.48 34.33 1.51
N CYS A 704 -10.00 33.09 1.56
CA CYS A 704 -11.12 32.67 0.71
C CYS A 704 -12.38 33.49 0.99
N SER A 705 -12.67 33.81 2.26
CA SER A 705 -13.83 34.61 2.61
C SER A 705 -13.72 36.04 2.10
N ILE A 706 -12.60 36.71 2.35
CA ILE A 706 -12.40 38.10 1.89
C ILE A 706 -12.44 38.12 0.36
N SER A 707 -11.69 37.26 -0.32
CA SER A 707 -11.66 37.24 -1.79
C SER A 707 -13.02 36.98 -2.41
N PHE A 708 -13.85 36.12 -1.83
CA PHE A 708 -15.20 35.85 -2.33
C PHE A 708 -16.10 37.08 -2.25
N PHE A 709 -16.17 37.75 -1.09
CA PHE A 709 -17.00 38.94 -0.90
C PHE A 709 -16.45 40.16 -1.66
N GLU A 710 -15.13 40.34 -1.68
CA GLU A 710 -14.47 41.43 -2.42
C GLU A 710 -14.78 41.35 -3.91
N LEU A 711 -14.68 40.16 -4.52
CA LEU A 711 -15.00 40.00 -5.95
C LEU A 711 -16.47 40.28 -6.26
N LEU A 712 -17.40 39.89 -5.38
CA LEU A 712 -18.82 40.21 -5.56
C LEU A 712 -19.13 41.70 -5.43
N ILE A 713 -18.41 42.42 -4.57
CA ILE A 713 -18.59 43.86 -4.34
C ILE A 713 -17.95 44.68 -5.46
N LEU A 714 -16.72 44.31 -5.88
CA LEU A 714 -15.95 45.09 -6.86
C LEU A 714 -16.35 44.82 -8.32
N LEU A 715 -16.81 43.59 -8.62
CA LEU A 715 -17.07 43.12 -9.98
C LEU A 715 -18.50 42.55 -10.16
N PRO A 716 -19.56 43.21 -9.70
CA PRO A 716 -20.92 42.65 -9.78
C PRO A 716 -21.36 42.45 -11.25
N ASP A 717 -21.01 43.33 -12.16
CA ASP A 717 -21.36 43.24 -13.58
C ASP A 717 -20.68 42.04 -14.26
N LEU A 718 -19.44 41.67 -13.83
CA LEU A 718 -18.76 40.49 -14.35
C LEU A 718 -19.51 39.22 -13.96
N PHE A 719 -19.98 39.13 -12.72
CA PHE A 719 -20.69 37.97 -12.20
C PHE A 719 -22.19 37.99 -12.46
N LEU A 720 -22.69 38.97 -13.19
CA LEU A 720 -24.11 39.12 -13.53
C LEU A 720 -25.00 39.11 -12.28
N VAL A 721 -24.65 39.91 -11.29
CA VAL A 721 -25.41 40.07 -10.04
C VAL A 721 -25.70 41.56 -9.80
N SER A 722 -26.79 41.83 -9.07
CA SER A 722 -27.15 43.16 -8.64
C SER A 722 -26.14 43.70 -7.61
N LYS A 723 -26.13 45.05 -7.37
CA LYS A 723 -25.37 45.61 -6.27
C LYS A 723 -26.07 45.34 -4.92
N PHE A 724 -25.29 45.28 -3.85
CA PHE A 724 -25.82 45.15 -2.51
C PHE A 724 -26.77 46.31 -2.15
N ASP A 725 -28.00 45.99 -1.83
CA ASP A 725 -29.01 46.89 -1.29
C ASP A 725 -29.44 46.45 0.13
N ILE A 726 -30.18 47.29 0.84
CA ILE A 726 -30.58 47.03 2.22
C ILE A 726 -31.39 45.75 2.32
N VAL A 727 -32.30 45.50 1.37
CA VAL A 727 -33.17 44.31 1.38
C VAL A 727 -32.34 43.04 1.23
N SER A 728 -31.40 43.01 0.29
CA SER A 728 -30.48 41.89 0.09
C SER A 728 -29.62 41.63 1.32
N ILE A 729 -29.10 42.67 1.98
CA ILE A 729 -28.29 42.55 3.19
C ILE A 729 -29.11 41.94 4.32
N VAL A 730 -30.36 42.39 4.55
CA VAL A 730 -31.27 41.86 5.54
C VAL A 730 -31.57 40.36 5.26
N PHE A 731 -31.85 40.01 4.00
CA PHE A 731 -32.13 38.67 3.59
C PHE A 731 -30.93 37.72 3.86
N ILE A 732 -29.75 38.13 3.41
CA ILE A 732 -28.50 37.40 3.60
C ILE A 732 -28.23 37.18 5.09
N THR A 733 -28.43 38.22 5.93
CA THR A 733 -28.16 38.16 7.35
C THR A 733 -29.15 37.22 8.07
N LEU A 734 -30.44 37.34 7.77
CA LEU A 734 -31.49 36.50 8.37
C LEU A 734 -31.31 35.01 8.01
N LEU A 735 -31.21 34.71 6.72
CA LEU A 735 -31.04 33.33 6.26
C LEU A 735 -29.68 32.75 6.70
N GLY A 736 -28.60 33.50 6.59
CA GLY A 736 -27.27 33.06 7.04
C GLY A 736 -27.22 32.73 8.54
N PHE A 737 -27.99 33.43 9.38
CA PHE A 737 -28.14 33.07 10.80
C PHE A 737 -28.92 31.77 10.98
N VAL A 738 -30.03 31.62 10.26
CA VAL A 738 -30.91 30.41 10.35
C VAL A 738 -30.24 29.18 9.75
N ASP A 739 -29.42 29.36 8.70
CA ASP A 739 -28.72 28.25 8.02
C ASP A 739 -27.93 27.37 8.98
N THR A 740 -27.33 27.98 10.00
CA THR A 740 -26.53 27.21 10.99
C THR A 740 -27.38 26.17 11.71
N TYR A 741 -28.58 26.56 12.13
CA TYR A 741 -29.51 25.67 12.82
C TYR A 741 -30.12 24.63 11.87
N ILE A 742 -30.41 25.02 10.64
CA ILE A 742 -30.94 24.10 9.61
C ILE A 742 -29.92 23.02 9.30
N ILE A 743 -28.65 23.37 9.10
CA ILE A 743 -27.59 22.41 8.79
C ILE A 743 -27.41 21.45 9.97
N ASP A 744 -27.32 21.94 11.21
CA ASP A 744 -27.15 21.10 12.40
C ASP A 744 -28.33 20.14 12.58
N PHE A 745 -29.56 20.58 12.32
CA PHE A 745 -30.75 19.74 12.34
C PHE A 745 -30.72 18.63 11.28
N ILE A 746 -30.32 18.97 10.04
CA ILE A 746 -30.24 17.97 8.96
C ILE A 746 -29.07 17.00 9.21
N GLU A 747 -27.95 17.45 9.81
CA GLU A 747 -26.86 16.57 10.23
C GLU A 747 -27.32 15.55 11.28
N GLU A 748 -28.10 15.98 12.28
CA GLU A 748 -28.66 15.08 13.29
C GLU A 748 -29.63 14.06 12.67
N LEU A 749 -30.50 14.51 11.75
CA LEU A 749 -31.39 13.63 11.01
C LEU A 749 -30.63 12.58 10.19
N TYR A 750 -29.58 13.00 9.49
CA TYR A 750 -28.70 12.12 8.73
C TYR A 750 -28.07 11.05 9.62
N ASP A 751 -27.53 11.45 10.78
CA ASP A 751 -26.90 10.52 11.74
C ASP A 751 -27.91 9.48 12.25
N LYS A 752 -29.16 9.89 12.56
CA LYS A 752 -30.24 8.96 12.94
C LYS A 752 -30.59 7.95 11.84
N VAL A 753 -30.67 8.41 10.59
CA VAL A 753 -30.94 7.54 9.44
C VAL A 753 -29.81 6.53 9.24
N VAL A 754 -28.57 6.96 9.31
CA VAL A 754 -27.38 6.09 9.18
C VAL A 754 -27.36 5.03 10.28
N GLN A 755 -27.63 5.41 11.53
CA GLN A 755 -27.68 4.46 12.65
C GLN A 755 -28.79 3.39 12.42
N LYS A 756 -29.96 3.79 11.97
CA LYS A 756 -31.06 2.86 11.68
C LYS A 756 -30.71 1.87 10.55
N VAL A 757 -30.09 2.36 9.48
CA VAL A 757 -29.64 1.51 8.36
C VAL A 757 -28.55 0.53 8.82
N ARG A 758 -27.63 0.94 9.69
CA ARG A 758 -26.60 0.04 10.27
C ARG A 758 -27.25 -1.04 11.15
N GLY A 759 -28.22 -0.67 11.99
CA GLY A 759 -28.97 -1.64 12.80
C GLY A 759 -29.60 -2.73 11.93
N TRP A 760 -30.31 -2.35 10.87
CA TRP A 760 -30.92 -3.31 9.93
C TRP A 760 -29.89 -4.22 9.21
N LYS A 761 -28.74 -3.68 8.84
CA LYS A 761 -27.68 -4.49 8.23
C LYS A 761 -27.09 -5.51 9.20
N ASN A 762 -26.91 -5.16 10.45
CA ASN A 762 -26.41 -6.06 11.48
C ASN A 762 -27.42 -7.17 11.80
N GLU A 763 -28.70 -6.84 11.98
CA GLU A 763 -29.78 -7.83 12.17
C GLU A 763 -29.89 -8.81 10.99
N ARG A 764 -29.72 -8.32 9.77
CA ARG A 764 -29.75 -9.17 8.56
C ARG A 764 -28.51 -10.07 8.46
N LYS A 765 -27.34 -9.60 8.88
CA LYS A 765 -26.11 -10.42 8.98
C LYS A 765 -26.27 -11.51 10.03
N GLU A 766 -26.83 -11.20 11.20
CA GLU A 766 -27.10 -12.18 12.25
C GLU A 766 -28.12 -13.24 11.81
N LYS A 767 -29.21 -12.83 11.16
CA LYS A 767 -30.19 -13.76 10.59
C LYS A 767 -29.60 -14.68 9.53
N ASN A 768 -28.71 -14.17 8.67
CA ASN A 768 -28.03 -14.99 7.64
C ASN A 768 -26.92 -15.89 8.24
N LYS A 769 -26.40 -15.59 9.45
CA LYS A 769 -25.47 -16.47 10.18
C LYS A 769 -26.20 -17.58 10.95
N LEU A 770 -27.51 -17.41 11.21
CA LEU A 770 -28.37 -18.38 11.91
C LEU A 770 -29.15 -19.29 10.97
N ALA A 771 -29.28 -18.91 9.68
CA ALA A 771 -29.81 -19.72 8.60
C ALA A 771 -28.69 -20.47 7.86
#